data_029b3d4ea0daf149e07ece8f05456a50
#
_entry.id   029b3d4ea0daf149e07ece8f05456a50
#
_cell.length_a   1.000
_cell.length_b   1.000
_cell.length_c   1.000
_cell.angle_alpha   90.00
_cell.angle_beta   90.00
_cell.angle_gamma   90.00
#
_symmetry.space_group_name_H-M   'P 1'
#
loop_
_entity.id
_entity.type
_entity.pdbx_description
1 polymer ?
#
loop_
_entity_poly.entity_id
_entity_poly.type
_entity_poly.pdbx_seq_one_letter_code
_entity_poly.pdbx_strand_id
1 'polypeptide(L)'
;MLCFTQVDNLKQIRVVMGAGNPRAAQYDHLSPEQLNSKKIDVLGKQVWRVIPYGMQYWKRAVTGILANGFARFADLLPFVFIGFAVDYYAGNETEGTFGSMRDLLDNTISPLITDNLAIGYGLLIFLGFASLAVFQGVSEYCWQTLGYNVQHDLRLDATKSLIEMEASYYDLRQTGQLMSVLSADVNQLEDVISDASTSIIRIIVTFGTALLILFLMSWKLAAVLFAPLLLIIPLVYLFSTRVQRKYRQQRESTGDITAVLENVISGISVVQAYNAQDWEARRVDEESTAYRDQAIGASKDRNRFLPGLYGIAGIAFGLLVTVGGYLTKSGDITTGQLVTFLLISTRMTMPMFIFGMLVNQLQKGEASARRVFALVDLEPTITDKPDAKELEGAITSVEFDNVHFTYPGTSTKVLAGISFKVSAGEFLGVMGHTGAGKTTILKLLMRYYEPQEGKVLVNGVDVQDLTLESVRAGMGFVSQEPFLFFGSLRQNVAYNRESTDEEIMIALEMAGAAEFVGELEDGLETMVGDRGTKLSGGQRARVSLARALLKKPSLLVLDEASSALDAETEKRIQENLIASGDSRTTIAVAHRLSTIRNAEEIISMVDGAIVERGTHEGLLANNGVYASQWQIQTGER
;
A
#
# COMPACT_ATOMS: atom_id res chain seq x y z
N MET A 1 7.19 -33.84 1.28
CA MET A 1 7.75 -34.34 0.04
C MET A 1 6.66 -34.30 -1.04
N LEU A 2 6.53 -33.20 -1.76
CA LEU A 2 5.65 -33.04 -2.92
C LEU A 2 6.35 -32.04 -3.84
N CYS A 3 6.98 -32.61 -4.85
CA CYS A 3 7.64 -31.95 -5.97
C CYS A 3 6.54 -31.34 -6.86
N PHE A 4 6.52 -30.03 -7.03
CA PHE A 4 5.71 -29.36 -8.06
C PHE A 4 6.65 -28.76 -9.09
N THR A 5 6.49 -29.22 -10.29
CA THR A 5 7.19 -28.88 -11.51
C THR A 5 7.09 -27.39 -11.85
N GLN A 6 8.22 -26.80 -12.15
CA GLN A 6 8.58 -25.39 -12.07
C GLN A 6 8.40 -24.60 -13.38
N VAL A 7 7.63 -25.05 -14.36
CA VAL A 7 7.61 -24.41 -15.70
C VAL A 7 6.32 -23.65 -16.03
N ASP A 8 5.21 -23.91 -15.36
CA ASP A 8 3.92 -23.26 -15.68
C ASP A 8 3.61 -21.97 -14.92
N ASN A 9 4.42 -21.61 -13.91
CA ASN A 9 4.14 -20.45 -13.06
C ASN A 9 4.51 -19.08 -13.68
N LEU A 10 5.43 -19.04 -14.65
CA LEU A 10 5.82 -17.77 -15.30
C LEU A 10 4.77 -17.27 -16.31
N LYS A 11 3.98 -18.19 -16.91
CA LYS A 11 2.85 -17.79 -17.77
C LYS A 11 1.61 -17.35 -16.97
N GLN A 12 1.44 -17.84 -15.74
CA GLN A 12 0.31 -17.48 -14.89
C GLN A 12 0.48 -16.10 -14.19
N ILE A 13 1.71 -15.63 -13.99
CA ILE A 13 1.97 -14.26 -13.51
C ILE A 13 1.59 -13.22 -14.58
N ARG A 14 1.69 -13.55 -15.86
CA ARG A 14 1.26 -12.69 -16.98
C ARG A 14 -0.25 -12.46 -17.04
N VAL A 15 -1.06 -13.37 -16.52
CA VAL A 15 -2.53 -13.30 -16.58
C VAL A 15 -3.15 -12.55 -15.40
N VAL A 16 -2.41 -12.38 -14.29
CA VAL A 16 -2.92 -11.73 -13.08
C VAL A 16 -2.68 -10.22 -13.06
N MET A 17 -1.81 -9.70 -13.95
CA MET A 17 -1.63 -8.26 -14.16
C MET A 17 -2.27 -7.83 -15.49
N GLY A 18 -3.60 -7.68 -15.49
CA GLY A 18 -4.34 -6.83 -16.41
C GLY A 18 -4.23 -7.17 -17.89
N ALA A 19 -4.95 -8.19 -18.34
CA ALA A 19 -5.39 -8.25 -19.73
C ALA A 19 -6.39 -7.12 -19.97
N GLY A 20 -5.93 -5.97 -20.45
CA GLY A 20 -6.81 -4.87 -20.82
C GLY A 20 -6.15 -3.53 -21.10
N ASN A 21 -4.91 -3.31 -20.68
CA ASN A 21 -4.24 -2.05 -20.94
C ASN A 21 -2.94 -2.28 -21.75
N PRO A 22 -2.89 -1.91 -23.05
CA PRO A 22 -1.66 -2.06 -23.85
C PRO A 22 -0.47 -1.24 -23.32
N ARG A 23 -0.70 -0.28 -22.41
CA ARG A 23 0.36 0.45 -21.71
C ARG A 23 0.97 -0.34 -20.54
N ALA A 24 0.22 -1.23 -19.90
CA ALA A 24 0.76 -2.07 -18.81
C ALA A 24 1.77 -3.12 -19.29
N ALA A 25 1.62 -3.62 -20.54
CA ALA A 25 2.56 -4.55 -21.16
C ALA A 25 3.91 -3.89 -21.52
N GLN A 26 3.99 -2.57 -21.52
CA GLN A 26 5.21 -1.82 -21.85
C GLN A 26 6.19 -1.72 -20.69
N TYR A 27 5.77 -2.09 -19.46
CA TYR A 27 6.56 -1.97 -18.23
C TYR A 27 7.13 -3.29 -17.69
N ASP A 28 7.02 -4.36 -18.45
CA ASP A 28 7.71 -5.63 -18.18
C ASP A 28 9.25 -5.54 -18.32
N HIS A 29 9.78 -4.34 -18.61
CA HIS A 29 11.20 -4.08 -18.84
C HIS A 29 11.96 -3.49 -17.65
N LEU A 30 11.38 -3.43 -16.48
CA LEU A 30 12.23 -3.44 -15.27
C LEU A 30 12.93 -4.80 -15.30
N SER A 31 14.23 -4.78 -15.64
CA SER A 31 14.95 -6.01 -15.93
C SER A 31 14.78 -7.00 -14.78
N PRO A 32 14.69 -8.31 -15.07
CA PRO A 32 14.72 -9.35 -14.05
C PRO A 32 15.92 -9.21 -13.10
N GLU A 33 16.96 -8.48 -13.48
CA GLU A 33 18.15 -8.18 -12.69
C GLU A 33 17.90 -7.13 -11.60
N GLN A 34 17.07 -6.13 -11.82
CA GLN A 34 16.68 -5.16 -10.76
C GLN A 34 15.69 -5.76 -9.76
N LEU A 35 14.87 -6.71 -10.21
CA LEU A 35 14.06 -7.55 -9.33
C LEU A 35 14.87 -8.68 -8.66
N ASN A 36 16.06 -9.02 -9.17
CA ASN A 36 16.91 -10.12 -8.72
C ASN A 36 18.11 -9.72 -7.88
N SER A 37 18.38 -8.44 -7.64
CA SER A 37 19.56 -8.01 -6.89
C SER A 37 19.53 -8.38 -5.39
N LYS A 38 18.34 -8.68 -4.84
CA LYS A 38 18.19 -9.45 -3.59
C LYS A 38 17.31 -10.65 -3.90
N LYS A 39 17.84 -11.86 -3.82
CA LYS A 39 17.14 -13.15 -3.96
C LYS A 39 15.71 -13.05 -3.43
N ILE A 40 14.76 -12.72 -4.32
CA ILE A 40 13.34 -12.90 -4.06
C ILE A 40 13.17 -14.41 -4.04
N ASP A 41 13.16 -14.98 -2.86
CA ASP A 41 12.96 -16.40 -2.64
C ASP A 41 11.54 -16.73 -3.12
N VAL A 42 11.44 -17.34 -4.29
CA VAL A 42 10.20 -17.61 -5.05
C VAL A 42 9.22 -18.54 -4.31
N LEU A 43 9.58 -18.99 -3.10
CA LEU A 43 8.86 -19.97 -2.29
C LEU A 43 8.15 -19.32 -1.08
N GLY A 44 7.16 -18.46 -1.31
CA GLY A 44 6.09 -18.22 -0.32
C GLY A 44 6.52 -17.84 1.10
N LYS A 45 7.63 -17.06 1.27
CA LYS A 45 8.18 -16.72 2.58
C LYS A 45 8.11 -15.22 2.92
N GLN A 46 7.44 -14.41 2.12
CA GLN A 46 7.46 -12.96 2.33
C GLN A 46 6.71 -12.54 3.61
N VAL A 47 5.65 -13.26 3.96
CA VAL A 47 4.91 -13.00 5.20
C VAL A 47 5.79 -13.17 6.45
N TRP A 48 6.81 -14.04 6.41
CA TRP A 48 7.72 -14.25 7.53
C TRP A 48 8.69 -13.09 7.76
N ARG A 49 8.86 -12.21 6.77
CA ARG A 49 9.65 -10.98 6.92
C ARG A 49 9.02 -9.98 7.89
N VAL A 50 7.77 -10.18 8.24
CA VAL A 50 7.08 -9.40 9.28
C VAL A 50 7.60 -9.74 10.69
N ILE A 51 8.16 -10.96 10.88
CA ILE A 51 8.67 -11.41 12.19
C ILE A 51 9.73 -10.47 12.80
N PRO A 52 10.77 -10.01 12.08
CA PRO A 52 11.74 -9.06 12.60
C PRO A 52 11.12 -7.78 13.17
N TYR A 53 10.07 -7.26 12.53
CA TYR A 53 9.31 -6.11 13.02
C TYR A 53 8.59 -6.45 14.35
N GLY A 54 7.97 -7.64 14.43
CA GLY A 54 7.35 -8.13 15.66
C GLY A 54 8.35 -8.39 16.80
N MET A 55 9.58 -8.76 16.48
CA MET A 55 10.63 -9.03 17.48
C MET A 55 11.04 -7.78 18.27
N GLN A 56 10.87 -6.59 17.73
CA GLN A 56 11.09 -5.36 18.49
C GLN A 56 10.13 -5.26 19.68
N TYR A 57 8.95 -5.88 19.57
CA TYR A 57 7.90 -5.90 20.59
C TYR A 57 7.77 -7.27 21.28
N TRP A 58 8.87 -8.03 21.39
CA TRP A 58 8.90 -9.41 21.88
C TRP A 58 8.19 -9.63 23.22
N LYS A 59 8.25 -8.65 24.13
CA LYS A 59 7.56 -8.76 25.44
C LYS A 59 6.05 -8.92 25.26
N ARG A 60 5.44 -8.16 24.32
CA ARG A 60 4.00 -8.29 24.01
C ARG A 60 3.71 -9.62 23.33
N ALA A 61 4.57 -10.05 22.39
CA ALA A 61 4.42 -11.33 21.72
C ALA A 61 4.44 -12.50 22.72
N VAL A 62 5.43 -12.56 23.62
CA VAL A 62 5.54 -13.60 24.64
C VAL A 62 4.35 -13.56 25.59
N THR A 63 3.96 -12.39 26.11
CA THR A 63 2.78 -12.24 26.97
C THR A 63 1.52 -12.70 26.25
N GLY A 64 1.34 -12.33 24.96
CA GLY A 64 0.21 -12.75 24.15
C GLY A 64 0.17 -14.26 23.92
N ILE A 65 1.31 -14.91 23.66
CA ILE A 65 1.42 -16.37 23.50
C ILE A 65 1.03 -17.08 24.83
N LEU A 66 1.63 -16.66 25.93
CA LEU A 66 1.38 -17.28 27.22
C LEU A 66 -0.08 -17.08 27.65
N ALA A 67 -0.60 -15.85 27.54
CA ALA A 67 -1.99 -15.57 27.89
C ALA A 67 -2.97 -16.38 27.02
N ASN A 68 -2.72 -16.49 25.69
CA ASN A 68 -3.54 -17.32 24.83
C ASN A 68 -3.47 -18.80 25.20
N GLY A 69 -2.27 -19.31 25.49
CA GLY A 69 -2.09 -20.69 25.95
C GLY A 69 -2.88 -20.97 27.23
N PHE A 70 -2.75 -20.10 28.24
CA PHE A 70 -3.53 -20.21 29.48
C PHE A 70 -5.03 -20.07 29.25
N ALA A 71 -5.46 -19.15 28.39
CA ALA A 71 -6.86 -19.01 28.02
C ALA A 71 -7.45 -20.30 27.42
N ARG A 72 -6.70 -20.95 26.50
CA ARG A 72 -7.14 -22.23 25.88
C ARG A 72 -7.16 -23.39 26.89
N PHE A 73 -6.21 -23.44 27.79
CA PHE A 73 -6.22 -24.40 28.88
C PHE A 73 -7.44 -24.17 29.82
N ALA A 74 -7.64 -22.93 30.24
CA ALA A 74 -8.79 -22.53 31.07
C ALA A 74 -10.16 -22.76 30.41
N ASP A 75 -10.23 -22.72 29.07
CA ASP A 75 -11.47 -23.00 28.30
C ASP A 75 -11.96 -24.45 28.46
N LEU A 76 -11.03 -25.40 28.67
CA LEU A 76 -11.37 -26.81 28.81
C LEU A 76 -11.64 -27.26 30.26
N LEU A 77 -11.07 -26.57 31.24
CA LEU A 77 -11.19 -26.93 32.65
C LEU A 77 -12.64 -26.97 33.15
N PRO A 78 -13.57 -26.02 32.86
CA PRO A 78 -14.92 -26.05 33.28
C PRO A 78 -15.67 -27.35 32.90
N PHE A 79 -15.33 -27.91 31.72
CA PHE A 79 -15.95 -29.15 31.24
C PHE A 79 -15.48 -30.38 32.02
N VAL A 80 -14.22 -30.39 32.47
CA VAL A 80 -13.67 -31.41 33.36
C VAL A 80 -14.37 -31.30 34.74
N PHE A 81 -14.53 -30.08 35.27
CA PHE A 81 -15.21 -29.86 36.55
C PHE A 81 -16.71 -30.22 36.50
N ILE A 82 -17.37 -29.99 35.34
CA ILE A 82 -18.74 -30.47 35.13
C ILE A 82 -18.78 -32.00 35.22
N GLY A 83 -17.84 -32.71 34.64
CA GLY A 83 -17.76 -34.16 34.74
C GLY A 83 -17.58 -34.64 36.18
N PHE A 84 -16.70 -34.01 36.97
CA PHE A 84 -16.51 -34.32 38.37
C PHE A 84 -17.83 -34.06 39.18
N ALA A 85 -18.49 -32.95 38.92
CA ALA A 85 -19.76 -32.64 39.54
C ALA A 85 -20.83 -33.70 39.23
N VAL A 86 -20.92 -34.16 37.97
CA VAL A 86 -21.87 -35.24 37.56
C VAL A 86 -21.57 -36.54 38.29
N ASP A 87 -20.30 -36.95 38.41
CA ASP A 87 -19.92 -38.15 39.14
C ASP A 87 -20.19 -38.03 40.65
N TYR A 88 -20.00 -36.84 41.22
CA TYR A 88 -20.35 -36.53 42.60
C TYR A 88 -21.86 -36.74 42.85
N TYR A 89 -22.71 -36.15 42.01
CA TYR A 89 -24.17 -36.29 42.16
C TYR A 89 -24.67 -37.70 41.82
N ALA A 90 -24.01 -38.42 40.92
CA ALA A 90 -24.37 -39.79 40.57
C ALA A 90 -23.88 -40.83 41.61
N GLY A 91 -23.08 -40.41 42.58
CA GLY A 91 -22.51 -41.32 43.56
C GLY A 91 -21.51 -42.31 42.99
N ASN A 92 -20.87 -41.98 41.82
CA ASN A 92 -19.92 -42.85 41.20
C ASN A 92 -18.54 -42.72 41.85
N GLU A 93 -17.94 -43.85 42.20
CA GLU A 93 -16.50 -43.89 42.53
C GLU A 93 -15.68 -43.86 41.24
N THR A 94 -14.70 -42.96 41.19
CA THR A 94 -13.84 -42.83 40.03
C THR A 94 -12.50 -43.46 40.31
N GLU A 95 -12.13 -44.43 39.46
CA GLU A 95 -10.81 -45.08 39.52
C GLU A 95 -9.86 -44.48 38.46
N GLY A 96 -8.55 -44.68 38.61
CA GLY A 96 -7.53 -44.27 37.68
C GLY A 96 -7.11 -42.77 37.76
N THR A 97 -6.50 -42.24 36.71
CA THR A 97 -5.93 -40.88 36.67
C THR A 97 -6.98 -39.80 36.90
N PHE A 98 -8.22 -40.01 36.39
CA PHE A 98 -9.33 -39.08 36.53
C PHE A 98 -9.84 -39.06 37.99
N GLY A 99 -9.89 -40.24 38.62
CA GLY A 99 -10.24 -40.36 40.04
C GLY A 99 -9.20 -39.70 40.94
N SER A 100 -7.93 -39.95 40.71
CA SER A 100 -6.84 -39.32 41.47
C SER A 100 -6.85 -37.77 41.32
N MET A 101 -7.20 -37.25 40.15
CA MET A 101 -7.37 -35.80 39.97
C MET A 101 -8.57 -35.25 40.74
N ARG A 102 -9.71 -35.99 40.74
CA ARG A 102 -10.89 -35.62 41.52
C ARG A 102 -10.56 -35.64 43.02
N ASP A 103 -9.95 -36.69 43.52
CA ASP A 103 -9.59 -36.85 44.95
C ASP A 103 -8.64 -35.76 45.42
N LEU A 104 -7.63 -35.40 44.56
CA LEU A 104 -6.73 -34.27 44.82
C LEU A 104 -7.49 -32.96 44.94
N LEU A 105 -8.43 -32.73 44.03
CA LEU A 105 -9.26 -31.55 44.00
C LEU A 105 -10.22 -31.49 45.20
N ASP A 106 -10.95 -32.57 45.51
CA ASP A 106 -11.87 -32.66 46.61
C ASP A 106 -11.15 -32.47 47.98
N ASN A 107 -9.98 -33.07 48.15
CA ASN A 107 -9.13 -32.91 49.34
C ASN A 107 -8.51 -31.50 49.46
N THR A 108 -8.32 -30.79 48.34
CA THR A 108 -7.77 -29.43 48.33
C THR A 108 -8.85 -28.37 48.46
N ILE A 109 -10.01 -28.58 47.85
CA ILE A 109 -11.10 -27.60 47.79
C ILE A 109 -11.93 -27.61 49.05
N SER A 110 -12.21 -28.82 49.63
CA SER A 110 -13.04 -28.96 50.83
C SER A 110 -12.49 -28.12 52.01
N PRO A 111 -11.21 -28.10 52.33
CA PRO A 111 -10.68 -27.28 53.41
C PRO A 111 -10.51 -25.79 53.07
N LEU A 112 -10.47 -25.43 51.78
CA LEU A 112 -10.10 -24.06 51.32
C LEU A 112 -11.32 -23.19 50.96
N ILE A 113 -12.39 -23.81 50.46
CA ILE A 113 -13.50 -23.04 49.82
C ILE A 113 -14.80 -23.28 50.52
N THR A 114 -15.20 -24.53 50.76
CA THR A 114 -16.47 -24.87 51.40
C THR A 114 -16.62 -26.35 51.74
N ASP A 115 -17.31 -26.68 52.83
CA ASP A 115 -17.64 -28.06 53.17
C ASP A 115 -18.64 -28.69 52.21
N ASN A 116 -19.29 -27.87 51.35
CA ASN A 116 -20.25 -28.33 50.34
C ASN A 116 -19.58 -28.43 48.98
N LEU A 117 -19.17 -29.64 48.55
CA LEU A 117 -18.50 -29.92 47.29
C LEU A 117 -19.30 -29.45 46.05
N ALA A 118 -20.62 -29.42 46.12
CA ALA A 118 -21.47 -28.93 45.04
C ALA A 118 -21.25 -27.43 44.75
N ILE A 119 -21.14 -26.62 45.82
CA ILE A 119 -20.80 -25.20 45.72
C ILE A 119 -19.36 -25.05 45.24
N GLY A 120 -18.45 -25.90 45.73
CA GLY A 120 -17.04 -25.93 45.29
C GLY A 120 -16.88 -26.12 43.78
N TYR A 121 -17.54 -27.10 43.18
CA TYR A 121 -17.52 -27.31 41.73
C TYR A 121 -18.11 -26.14 40.95
N GLY A 122 -19.24 -25.58 41.43
CA GLY A 122 -19.83 -24.38 40.81
C GLY A 122 -18.85 -23.19 40.78
N LEU A 123 -18.12 -22.99 41.88
CA LEU A 123 -17.11 -21.94 41.99
C LEU A 123 -15.92 -22.19 41.07
N LEU A 124 -15.44 -23.43 40.93
CA LEU A 124 -14.37 -23.80 40.02
C LEU A 124 -14.74 -23.59 38.53
N ILE A 125 -15.99 -23.95 38.18
CA ILE A 125 -16.51 -23.70 36.83
C ILE A 125 -16.50 -22.19 36.55
N PHE A 126 -17.00 -21.38 37.50
CA PHE A 126 -17.03 -19.93 37.39
C PHE A 126 -15.59 -19.35 37.25
N LEU A 127 -14.65 -19.80 38.12
CA LEU A 127 -13.25 -19.37 38.07
C LEU A 127 -12.58 -19.77 36.75
N GLY A 128 -12.91 -20.96 36.21
CA GLY A 128 -12.43 -21.39 34.90
C GLY A 128 -12.86 -20.45 33.78
N PHE A 129 -14.16 -20.09 33.71
CA PHE A 129 -14.64 -19.13 32.72
C PHE A 129 -14.13 -17.70 32.96
N ALA A 130 -14.00 -17.27 34.21
CA ALA A 130 -13.43 -15.99 34.58
C ALA A 130 -11.96 -15.90 34.16
N SER A 131 -11.17 -16.96 34.40
CA SER A 131 -9.78 -17.08 33.96
C SER A 131 -9.66 -17.01 32.43
N LEU A 132 -10.53 -17.77 31.72
CA LEU A 132 -10.61 -17.70 30.25
C LEU A 132 -10.82 -16.26 29.80
N ALA A 133 -11.80 -15.54 30.36
CA ALA A 133 -12.14 -14.18 29.95
C ALA A 133 -10.97 -13.22 30.18
N VAL A 134 -10.31 -13.29 31.34
CA VAL A 134 -9.14 -12.43 31.66
C VAL A 134 -7.97 -12.72 30.74
N PHE A 135 -7.56 -13.97 30.61
CA PHE A 135 -6.40 -14.33 29.78
C PHE A 135 -6.68 -14.12 28.29
N GLN A 136 -7.91 -14.34 27.81
CA GLN A 136 -8.32 -14.03 26.47
C GLN A 136 -8.20 -12.52 26.20
N GLY A 137 -8.72 -11.66 27.10
CA GLY A 137 -8.64 -10.21 26.97
C GLY A 137 -7.18 -9.70 26.94
N VAL A 138 -6.34 -10.24 27.84
CA VAL A 138 -4.91 -9.91 27.85
C VAL A 138 -4.23 -10.32 26.52
N SER A 139 -4.53 -11.54 26.05
CA SER A 139 -3.98 -12.04 24.79
C SER A 139 -4.38 -11.16 23.60
N GLU A 140 -5.68 -10.86 23.46
CA GLU A 140 -6.18 -10.02 22.37
C GLU A 140 -5.57 -8.63 22.40
N TYR A 141 -5.51 -8.00 23.57
CA TYR A 141 -4.86 -6.71 23.72
C TYR A 141 -3.38 -6.73 23.30
N CYS A 142 -2.64 -7.78 23.71
CA CYS A 142 -1.22 -7.91 23.35
C CYS A 142 -1.03 -8.08 21.84
N TRP A 143 -1.81 -8.93 21.17
CA TRP A 143 -1.70 -9.21 19.76
C TRP A 143 -2.15 -8.04 18.90
N GLN A 144 -3.28 -7.39 19.23
CA GLN A 144 -3.77 -6.21 18.51
C GLN A 144 -2.77 -5.04 18.61
N THR A 145 -2.29 -4.74 19.83
CA THR A 145 -1.31 -3.66 20.00
C THR A 145 0.03 -3.96 19.33
N LEU A 146 0.43 -5.23 19.27
CA LEU A 146 1.60 -5.65 18.50
C LEU A 146 1.36 -5.45 17.00
N GLY A 147 0.20 -5.88 16.50
CA GLY A 147 -0.20 -5.72 15.11
C GLY A 147 -0.18 -4.25 14.67
N TYR A 148 -0.77 -3.35 15.46
CA TYR A 148 -0.79 -1.90 15.15
C TYR A 148 0.60 -1.26 15.16
N ASN A 149 1.50 -1.67 16.07
CA ASN A 149 2.87 -1.15 16.04
C ASN A 149 3.64 -1.62 14.80
N VAL A 150 3.55 -2.90 14.47
CA VAL A 150 4.19 -3.42 13.25
C VAL A 150 3.59 -2.80 11.98
N GLN A 151 2.27 -2.59 11.94
CA GLN A 151 1.60 -1.87 10.87
C GLN A 151 2.16 -0.45 10.70
N HIS A 152 2.36 0.26 11.82
CA HIS A 152 2.94 1.60 11.82
C HIS A 152 4.36 1.59 11.23
N ASP A 153 5.22 0.70 11.73
CA ASP A 153 6.62 0.61 11.30
C ASP A 153 6.73 0.26 9.80
N LEU A 154 5.97 -0.75 9.34
CA LEU A 154 5.93 -1.14 7.92
C LEU A 154 5.45 0.01 7.02
N ARG A 155 4.43 0.77 7.47
CA ARG A 155 3.92 1.92 6.72
C ARG A 155 4.96 3.02 6.62
N LEU A 156 5.68 3.31 7.71
CA LEU A 156 6.75 4.30 7.71
C LEU A 156 7.89 3.90 6.78
N ASP A 157 8.38 2.65 6.89
CA ASP A 157 9.48 2.17 6.06
C ASP A 157 9.11 2.18 4.57
N ALA A 158 7.91 1.67 4.21
CA ALA A 158 7.44 1.70 2.83
C ALA A 158 7.24 3.13 2.30
N THR A 159 6.75 4.05 3.15
CA THR A 159 6.58 5.46 2.77
C THR A 159 7.92 6.15 2.59
N LYS A 160 8.90 5.88 3.47
CA LYS A 160 10.25 6.41 3.38
C LYS A 160 10.93 5.99 2.08
N SER A 161 10.92 4.68 1.77
CA SER A 161 11.48 4.18 0.51
C SER A 161 10.80 4.83 -0.71
N LEU A 162 9.46 5.02 -0.66
CA LEU A 162 8.75 5.70 -1.74
C LEU A 162 9.19 7.17 -1.90
N ILE A 163 9.30 7.94 -0.81
CA ILE A 163 9.67 9.37 -0.88
C ILE A 163 11.09 9.54 -1.44
N GLU A 164 11.97 8.58 -1.23
CA GLU A 164 13.36 8.59 -1.73
C GLU A 164 13.46 8.23 -3.22
N MET A 165 12.39 7.69 -3.84
CA MET A 165 12.40 7.32 -5.26
C MET A 165 12.42 8.55 -6.19
N GLU A 166 13.08 8.36 -7.33
CA GLU A 166 13.11 9.36 -8.41
C GLU A 166 11.74 9.58 -9.06
N ALA A 167 11.55 10.75 -9.68
CA ALA A 167 10.31 11.13 -10.34
C ALA A 167 9.89 10.14 -11.45
N SER A 168 10.86 9.52 -12.13
CA SER A 168 10.65 8.49 -13.16
C SER A 168 9.82 7.31 -12.66
N TYR A 169 9.98 6.93 -11.40
CA TYR A 169 9.23 5.86 -10.78
C TYR A 169 7.71 6.14 -10.74
N TYR A 170 7.36 7.42 -10.49
CA TYR A 170 5.97 7.87 -10.39
C TYR A 170 5.32 8.14 -11.76
N ASP A 171 6.11 8.57 -12.76
CA ASP A 171 5.63 8.76 -14.13
C ASP A 171 5.10 7.45 -14.75
N LEU A 172 5.59 6.31 -14.27
CA LEU A 172 5.27 4.98 -14.78
C LEU A 172 4.17 4.25 -13.99
N ARG A 173 3.71 4.78 -12.85
CA ARG A 173 2.80 4.07 -11.92
C ARG A 173 1.59 4.91 -11.52
N GLN A 174 0.49 4.22 -11.30
CA GLN A 174 -0.73 4.87 -10.80
C GLN A 174 -0.63 5.08 -9.29
N THR A 175 -0.79 6.32 -8.86
CA THR A 175 -0.78 6.69 -7.43
C THR A 175 -1.77 5.87 -6.60
N GLY A 176 -2.95 5.54 -7.17
CA GLY A 176 -3.97 4.73 -6.49
C GLY A 176 -3.50 3.31 -6.15
N GLN A 177 -2.63 2.70 -6.98
CA GLN A 177 -2.05 1.39 -6.68
C GLN A 177 -1.09 1.47 -5.49
N LEU A 178 -0.23 2.48 -5.42
CA LEU A 178 0.69 2.71 -4.31
C LEU A 178 -0.06 2.96 -3.00
N MET A 179 -1.12 3.79 -3.06
CA MET A 179 -1.98 4.05 -1.91
C MET A 179 -2.71 2.79 -1.42
N SER A 180 -3.15 1.92 -2.33
CA SER A 180 -3.75 0.63 -1.97
C SER A 180 -2.78 -0.27 -1.21
N VAL A 181 -1.50 -0.30 -1.61
CA VAL A 181 -0.47 -1.09 -0.90
C VAL A 181 -0.21 -0.51 0.50
N LEU A 182 -0.04 0.82 0.62
CA LEU A 182 0.23 1.48 1.91
C LEU A 182 -0.95 1.43 2.89
N SER A 183 -2.18 1.27 2.41
CA SER A 183 -3.38 1.19 3.23
C SER A 183 -3.89 -0.25 3.37
N ALA A 184 -4.44 -0.84 2.31
CA ALA A 184 -5.13 -2.11 2.37
C ALA A 184 -4.18 -3.30 2.61
N ASP A 185 -3.01 -3.34 1.93
CA ASP A 185 -2.07 -4.45 2.08
C ASP A 185 -1.35 -4.42 3.43
N VAL A 186 -0.99 -3.24 3.93
CA VAL A 186 -0.40 -3.09 5.27
C VAL A 186 -1.40 -3.48 6.36
N ASN A 187 -2.70 -3.12 6.22
CA ASN A 187 -3.76 -3.56 7.12
C ASN A 187 -3.93 -5.09 7.09
N GLN A 188 -3.87 -5.70 5.89
CA GLN A 188 -3.96 -7.16 5.76
C GLN A 188 -2.79 -7.89 6.46
N LEU A 189 -1.60 -7.28 6.55
CA LEU A 189 -0.48 -7.83 7.32
C LEU A 189 -0.71 -7.71 8.83
N GLU A 190 -1.32 -6.65 9.29
CA GLU A 190 -1.75 -6.50 10.69
C GLU A 190 -2.74 -7.61 11.07
N ASP A 191 -3.77 -7.90 10.23
CA ASP A 191 -4.70 -9.02 10.43
C ASP A 191 -3.97 -10.37 10.58
N VAL A 192 -2.90 -10.58 9.81
CA VAL A 192 -2.09 -11.81 9.92
C VAL A 192 -1.35 -11.90 11.26
N ILE A 193 -0.83 -10.77 11.75
CA ILE A 193 -0.10 -10.75 13.03
C ILE A 193 -1.06 -10.97 14.20
N SER A 194 -2.19 -10.27 14.22
CA SER A 194 -3.16 -10.31 15.33
C SER A 194 -4.00 -11.58 15.28
N ASP A 195 -4.73 -11.82 14.20
CA ASP A 195 -5.73 -12.88 14.12
C ASP A 195 -5.15 -14.24 13.76
N ALA A 196 -4.22 -14.31 12.77
CA ALA A 196 -3.68 -15.59 12.36
C ALA A 196 -2.79 -16.19 13.46
N SER A 197 -1.95 -15.37 14.13
CA SER A 197 -1.11 -15.84 15.24
C SER A 197 -1.95 -16.35 16.41
N THR A 198 -3.00 -15.62 16.78
CA THR A 198 -3.96 -16.03 17.80
C THR A 198 -4.66 -17.33 17.44
N SER A 199 -5.05 -17.48 16.17
CA SER A 199 -5.72 -18.68 15.64
C SER A 199 -4.81 -19.90 15.60
N ILE A 200 -3.55 -19.75 15.24
CA ILE A 200 -2.55 -20.83 15.26
C ILE A 200 -2.37 -21.37 16.68
N ILE A 201 -2.16 -20.47 17.65
CA ILE A 201 -2.00 -20.85 19.04
C ILE A 201 -3.27 -21.54 19.56
N ARG A 202 -4.44 -20.99 19.26
CA ARG A 202 -5.74 -21.56 19.59
C ARG A 202 -5.86 -23.00 19.09
N ILE A 203 -5.58 -23.24 17.81
CA ILE A 203 -5.67 -24.58 17.22
C ILE A 203 -4.70 -25.53 17.94
N ILE A 204 -3.42 -25.18 18.03
CA ILE A 204 -2.38 -26.05 18.60
C ILE A 204 -2.70 -26.38 20.06
N VAL A 205 -2.98 -25.36 20.87
CA VAL A 205 -3.18 -25.55 22.32
C VAL A 205 -4.50 -26.26 22.61
N THR A 206 -5.62 -25.85 21.94
CA THR A 206 -6.93 -26.50 22.17
C THR A 206 -6.90 -27.97 21.78
N PHE A 207 -6.38 -28.29 20.57
CA PHE A 207 -6.28 -29.69 20.15
C PHE A 207 -5.29 -30.49 21.02
N GLY A 208 -4.12 -29.93 21.31
CA GLY A 208 -3.13 -30.61 22.13
C GLY A 208 -3.63 -30.89 23.55
N THR A 209 -4.25 -29.90 24.18
CA THR A 209 -4.81 -30.05 25.55
C THR A 209 -6.01 -30.99 25.55
N ALA A 210 -6.95 -30.84 24.58
CA ALA A 210 -8.10 -31.74 24.49
C ALA A 210 -7.66 -33.19 24.24
N LEU A 211 -6.74 -33.39 23.30
CA LEU A 211 -6.18 -34.72 23.03
C LEU A 211 -5.58 -35.33 24.30
N LEU A 212 -4.74 -34.59 25.01
CA LEU A 212 -4.08 -35.02 26.24
C LEU A 212 -5.14 -35.42 27.31
N ILE A 213 -6.10 -34.53 27.60
CA ILE A 213 -7.16 -34.79 28.60
C ILE A 213 -7.97 -36.04 28.21
N LEU A 214 -8.44 -36.13 26.97
CA LEU A 214 -9.28 -37.22 26.52
C LEU A 214 -8.56 -38.58 26.51
N PHE A 215 -7.28 -38.59 26.09
CA PHE A 215 -6.47 -39.83 26.14
C PHE A 215 -6.13 -40.28 27.57
N LEU A 216 -5.87 -39.35 28.48
CA LEU A 216 -5.65 -39.66 29.89
C LEU A 216 -6.90 -40.21 30.58
N MET A 217 -8.12 -39.77 30.15
CA MET A 217 -9.37 -40.24 30.65
C MET A 217 -9.72 -41.64 30.14
N SER A 218 -9.71 -41.83 28.80
CA SER A 218 -9.99 -43.12 28.18
C SER A 218 -9.45 -43.14 26.75
N TRP A 219 -8.36 -43.87 26.52
CA TRP A 219 -7.78 -44.01 25.19
C TRP A 219 -8.72 -44.69 24.19
N LYS A 220 -9.58 -45.63 24.66
CA LYS A 220 -10.58 -46.35 23.83
C LYS A 220 -11.60 -45.34 23.27
N LEU A 221 -12.13 -44.49 24.12
CA LEU A 221 -13.14 -43.51 23.73
C LEU A 221 -12.55 -42.37 22.88
N ALA A 222 -11.31 -41.95 23.19
CA ALA A 222 -10.57 -40.97 22.38
C ALA A 222 -10.35 -41.50 20.97
N ALA A 223 -9.95 -42.77 20.80
CA ALA A 223 -9.77 -43.36 19.49
C ALA A 223 -11.09 -43.39 18.66
N VAL A 224 -12.21 -43.71 19.32
CA VAL A 224 -13.56 -43.68 18.69
C VAL A 224 -13.94 -42.27 18.22
N LEU A 225 -13.59 -41.24 18.96
CA LEU A 225 -13.84 -39.85 18.59
C LEU A 225 -12.98 -39.41 17.43
N PHE A 226 -11.67 -39.70 17.47
CA PHE A 226 -10.72 -39.19 16.49
C PHE A 226 -10.73 -39.97 15.15
N ALA A 227 -11.08 -41.26 15.15
CA ALA A 227 -11.05 -42.06 13.93
C ALA A 227 -11.96 -41.51 12.79
N PRO A 228 -13.23 -41.10 13.02
CA PRO A 228 -14.04 -40.49 11.97
C PRO A 228 -13.49 -39.13 11.52
N LEU A 229 -12.82 -38.37 12.40
CA LEU A 229 -12.28 -37.05 12.07
C LEU A 229 -11.15 -37.13 11.02
N LEU A 230 -10.48 -38.26 10.89
CA LEU A 230 -9.49 -38.48 9.82
C LEU A 230 -10.11 -38.40 8.42
N LEU A 231 -11.42 -38.66 8.29
CA LEU A 231 -12.16 -38.53 7.02
C LEU A 231 -12.30 -37.05 6.58
N ILE A 232 -12.04 -36.11 7.46
CA ILE A 232 -12.04 -34.67 7.12
C ILE A 232 -10.87 -34.34 6.16
N ILE A 233 -9.72 -35.02 6.31
CA ILE A 233 -8.52 -34.74 5.49
C ILE A 233 -8.82 -34.92 3.98
N PRO A 234 -9.31 -36.09 3.50
CA PRO A 234 -9.66 -36.26 2.11
C PRO A 234 -10.83 -35.35 1.67
N LEU A 235 -11.76 -35.06 2.55
CA LEU A 235 -12.88 -34.15 2.27
C LEU A 235 -12.37 -32.71 2.02
N VAL A 236 -11.46 -32.21 2.85
CA VAL A 236 -10.83 -30.88 2.67
C VAL A 236 -9.99 -30.84 1.40
N TYR A 237 -9.26 -31.90 1.09
CA TYR A 237 -8.49 -31.99 -0.15
C TYR A 237 -9.41 -31.90 -1.38
N LEU A 238 -10.52 -32.62 -1.39
CA LEU A 238 -11.52 -32.59 -2.46
C LEU A 238 -12.15 -31.19 -2.61
N PHE A 239 -12.46 -30.56 -1.48
CA PHE A 239 -12.94 -29.17 -1.46
C PHE A 239 -11.92 -28.19 -2.05
N SER A 240 -10.68 -28.25 -1.57
CA SER A 240 -9.61 -27.38 -2.03
C SER A 240 -9.42 -27.44 -3.55
N THR A 241 -9.41 -28.63 -4.14
CA THR A 241 -9.18 -28.79 -5.58
C THR A 241 -10.35 -28.35 -6.46
N ARG A 242 -11.61 -28.56 -6.02
CA ARG A 242 -12.81 -28.26 -6.81
C ARG A 242 -13.32 -26.84 -6.61
N VAL A 243 -13.43 -26.42 -5.36
CA VAL A 243 -14.10 -25.16 -5.02
C VAL A 243 -13.18 -23.96 -5.25
N GLN A 244 -11.87 -24.09 -5.03
CA GLN A 244 -10.93 -22.98 -5.29
C GLN A 244 -10.94 -22.52 -6.76
N ARG A 245 -11.10 -23.45 -7.72
CA ARG A 245 -11.22 -23.10 -9.13
C ARG A 245 -12.42 -22.18 -9.41
N LYS A 246 -13.57 -22.49 -8.80
CA LYS A 246 -14.79 -21.69 -8.92
C LYS A 246 -14.68 -20.31 -8.27
N TYR A 247 -14.03 -20.24 -7.13
CA TYR A 247 -13.75 -18.96 -6.48
C TYR A 247 -12.78 -18.08 -7.29
N ARG A 248 -11.87 -18.68 -8.05
CA ARG A 248 -11.01 -17.92 -8.97
C ARG A 248 -11.85 -17.28 -10.07
N GLN A 249 -12.71 -18.05 -10.74
CA GLN A 249 -13.61 -17.54 -11.78
C GLN A 249 -14.51 -16.41 -11.26
N GLN A 250 -15.10 -16.58 -10.08
CA GLN A 250 -15.89 -15.54 -9.44
C GLN A 250 -15.09 -14.26 -9.19
N ARG A 251 -13.80 -14.37 -8.79
CA ARG A 251 -12.95 -13.18 -8.59
C ARG A 251 -12.59 -12.48 -9.89
N GLU A 252 -12.40 -13.24 -10.98
CA GLU A 252 -12.19 -12.68 -12.31
C GLU A 252 -13.41 -11.85 -12.72
N SER A 253 -14.63 -12.38 -12.61
CA SER A 253 -15.86 -11.63 -12.89
C SER A 253 -16.13 -10.45 -11.95
N THR A 254 -15.61 -10.50 -10.71
CA THR A 254 -15.63 -9.30 -9.84
C THR A 254 -14.75 -8.20 -10.41
N GLY A 255 -13.60 -8.55 -10.99
CA GLY A 255 -12.73 -7.61 -11.68
C GLY A 255 -13.41 -6.97 -12.89
N ASP A 256 -14.07 -7.79 -13.71
CA ASP A 256 -14.74 -7.33 -14.93
C ASP A 256 -15.88 -6.34 -14.62
N ILE A 257 -16.77 -6.66 -13.68
CA ILE A 257 -17.85 -5.75 -13.27
C ILE A 257 -17.31 -4.45 -12.64
N THR A 258 -16.22 -4.55 -11.83
CA THR A 258 -15.61 -3.36 -11.23
C THR A 258 -15.02 -2.44 -12.30
N ALA A 259 -14.35 -2.99 -13.31
CA ALA A 259 -13.80 -2.22 -14.42
C ALA A 259 -14.90 -1.51 -15.24
N VAL A 260 -16.03 -2.18 -15.48
CA VAL A 260 -17.17 -1.57 -16.16
C VAL A 260 -17.76 -0.42 -15.33
N LEU A 261 -17.97 -0.65 -14.02
CA LEU A 261 -18.49 0.39 -13.12
C LEU A 261 -17.54 1.60 -13.02
N GLU A 262 -16.22 1.35 -12.90
CA GLU A 262 -15.22 2.42 -12.87
C GLU A 262 -15.27 3.27 -14.16
N ASN A 263 -15.35 2.63 -15.32
CA ASN A 263 -15.45 3.33 -16.61
C ASN A 263 -16.73 4.17 -16.70
N VAL A 264 -17.88 3.62 -16.30
CA VAL A 264 -19.17 4.33 -16.34
C VAL A 264 -19.17 5.53 -15.41
N ILE A 265 -18.68 5.35 -14.16
CA ILE A 265 -18.66 6.42 -13.17
C ILE A 265 -17.65 7.51 -13.56
N SER A 266 -16.46 7.13 -14.01
CA SER A 266 -15.43 8.09 -14.45
C SER A 266 -15.86 8.86 -15.71
N GLY A 267 -16.64 8.20 -16.60
CA GLY A 267 -17.19 8.78 -17.83
C GLY A 267 -18.60 9.33 -17.69
N ILE A 268 -19.13 9.56 -16.48
CA ILE A 268 -20.56 9.88 -16.27
C ILE A 268 -21.05 11.10 -17.06
N SER A 269 -20.21 12.12 -17.21
CA SER A 269 -20.52 13.31 -18.01
C SER A 269 -20.74 12.97 -19.49
N VAL A 270 -19.98 12.03 -20.03
CA VAL A 270 -20.12 11.54 -21.40
C VAL A 270 -21.41 10.74 -21.52
N VAL A 271 -21.66 9.82 -20.58
CA VAL A 271 -22.89 9.02 -20.55
C VAL A 271 -24.13 9.92 -20.55
N GLN A 272 -24.11 10.98 -19.74
CA GLN A 272 -25.20 11.97 -19.66
C GLN A 272 -25.31 12.81 -20.95
N ALA A 273 -24.20 13.28 -21.50
CA ALA A 273 -24.19 14.11 -22.71
C ALA A 273 -24.72 13.37 -23.93
N TYR A 274 -24.55 12.06 -24.00
CA TYR A 274 -25.01 11.23 -25.11
C TYR A 274 -26.32 10.48 -24.82
N ASN A 275 -26.96 10.70 -23.65
CA ASN A 275 -28.18 10.02 -23.20
C ASN A 275 -28.04 8.48 -23.28
N ALA A 276 -26.85 7.97 -22.89
CA ALA A 276 -26.47 6.56 -23.01
C ALA A 276 -26.74 5.73 -21.74
N GLN A 277 -27.58 6.24 -20.80
CA GLN A 277 -27.82 5.62 -19.49
C GLN A 277 -28.34 4.18 -19.62
N ASP A 278 -29.33 3.97 -20.49
CA ASP A 278 -29.93 2.64 -20.68
C ASP A 278 -28.97 1.66 -21.36
N TRP A 279 -28.07 2.16 -22.19
CA TRP A 279 -27.05 1.32 -22.83
C TRP A 279 -25.98 0.86 -21.83
N GLU A 280 -25.48 1.78 -21.01
CA GLU A 280 -24.52 1.44 -19.97
C GLU A 280 -25.15 0.59 -18.85
N ALA A 281 -26.42 0.83 -18.51
CA ALA A 281 -27.14 -0.01 -17.55
C ALA A 281 -27.25 -1.46 -18.03
N ARG A 282 -27.52 -1.71 -19.31
CA ARG A 282 -27.52 -3.07 -19.89
C ARG A 282 -26.15 -3.71 -19.84
N ARG A 283 -25.10 -2.97 -20.13
CA ARG A 283 -23.72 -3.46 -20.07
C ARG A 283 -23.32 -3.87 -18.65
N VAL A 284 -23.71 -3.08 -17.64
CA VAL A 284 -23.53 -3.42 -16.22
C VAL A 284 -24.35 -4.66 -15.85
N ASP A 285 -25.60 -4.78 -16.36
CA ASP A 285 -26.48 -5.94 -16.08
C ASP A 285 -25.92 -7.24 -16.66
N GLU A 286 -25.33 -7.22 -17.86
CA GLU A 286 -24.68 -8.37 -18.48
C GLU A 286 -23.51 -8.89 -17.60
N GLU A 287 -22.59 -8.02 -17.18
CA GLU A 287 -21.46 -8.39 -16.32
C GLU A 287 -21.91 -8.80 -14.92
N SER A 288 -22.91 -8.11 -14.36
CA SER A 288 -23.49 -8.45 -13.05
C SER A 288 -24.19 -9.81 -13.09
N THR A 289 -24.85 -10.13 -14.19
CA THR A 289 -25.48 -11.45 -14.41
C THR A 289 -24.43 -12.54 -14.50
N ALA A 290 -23.35 -12.34 -15.24
CA ALA A 290 -22.23 -13.27 -15.34
C ALA A 290 -21.60 -13.54 -13.96
N TYR A 291 -21.34 -12.49 -13.17
CA TYR A 291 -20.88 -12.59 -11.79
C TYR A 291 -21.83 -13.39 -10.89
N ARG A 292 -23.13 -13.06 -10.95
CA ARG A 292 -24.18 -13.74 -10.18
C ARG A 292 -24.19 -15.24 -10.45
N ASP A 293 -24.13 -15.64 -11.72
CA ASP A 293 -24.22 -17.04 -12.11
C ASP A 293 -22.97 -17.83 -11.68
N GLN A 294 -21.80 -17.22 -11.72
CA GLN A 294 -20.56 -17.79 -11.20
C GLN A 294 -20.57 -17.86 -9.66
N ALA A 295 -21.06 -16.84 -8.98
CA ALA A 295 -21.19 -16.82 -7.53
C ALA A 295 -22.17 -17.89 -7.02
N ILE A 296 -23.30 -18.07 -7.70
CA ILE A 296 -24.25 -19.16 -7.42
C ILE A 296 -23.60 -20.53 -7.63
N GLY A 297 -22.84 -20.70 -8.73
CA GLY A 297 -22.10 -21.91 -9.01
C GLY A 297 -21.07 -22.28 -7.92
N ALA A 298 -20.29 -21.29 -7.48
CA ALA A 298 -19.33 -21.46 -6.38
C ALA A 298 -20.04 -21.79 -5.05
N SER A 299 -21.16 -21.11 -4.76
CA SER A 299 -21.96 -21.35 -3.57
C SER A 299 -22.57 -22.75 -3.53
N LYS A 300 -23.05 -23.28 -4.67
CA LYS A 300 -23.58 -24.66 -4.76
C LYS A 300 -22.52 -25.68 -4.36
N ASP A 301 -21.30 -25.53 -4.86
CA ASP A 301 -20.23 -26.48 -4.57
C ASP A 301 -19.75 -26.36 -3.11
N ARG A 302 -19.67 -25.14 -2.56
CA ARG A 302 -19.42 -24.92 -1.12
C ARG A 302 -20.49 -25.55 -0.25
N ASN A 303 -21.75 -25.35 -0.60
CA ASN A 303 -22.89 -25.83 0.22
C ASN A 303 -23.05 -27.36 0.15
N ARG A 304 -22.46 -28.06 -0.82
CA ARG A 304 -22.37 -29.53 -0.83
C ARG A 304 -21.30 -30.05 0.11
N PHE A 305 -20.28 -29.25 0.42
CA PHE A 305 -19.21 -29.64 1.33
C PHE A 305 -19.60 -29.56 2.80
N LEU A 306 -20.39 -28.55 3.20
CA LEU A 306 -20.84 -28.37 4.58
C LEU A 306 -21.58 -29.60 5.16
N PRO A 307 -22.54 -30.21 4.47
CA PRO A 307 -23.21 -31.43 4.96
C PRO A 307 -22.24 -32.59 5.19
N GLY A 308 -21.17 -32.69 4.39
CA GLY A 308 -20.12 -33.70 4.59
C GLY A 308 -19.40 -33.53 5.92
N LEU A 309 -19.00 -32.28 6.27
CA LEU A 309 -18.39 -31.97 7.57
C LEU A 309 -19.32 -32.26 8.75
N TYR A 310 -20.56 -31.81 8.67
CA TYR A 310 -21.56 -32.09 9.72
C TYR A 310 -21.89 -33.58 9.80
N GLY A 311 -21.90 -34.30 8.67
CA GLY A 311 -22.10 -35.74 8.65
C GLY A 311 -20.97 -36.48 9.37
N ILE A 312 -19.73 -36.16 9.12
CA ILE A 312 -18.57 -36.74 9.83
C ILE A 312 -18.63 -36.43 11.33
N ALA A 313 -18.91 -35.17 11.68
CA ALA A 313 -19.08 -34.77 13.08
C ALA A 313 -20.24 -35.55 13.75
N GLY A 314 -21.40 -35.70 13.05
CA GLY A 314 -22.51 -36.46 13.51
C GLY A 314 -22.21 -37.95 13.74
N ILE A 315 -21.45 -38.57 12.84
CA ILE A 315 -20.95 -39.95 13.01
C ILE A 315 -20.04 -40.04 14.24
N ALA A 316 -19.07 -39.13 14.38
CA ALA A 316 -18.20 -39.12 15.55
C ALA A 316 -18.94 -38.98 16.86
N PHE A 317 -19.94 -38.06 16.93
CA PHE A 317 -20.81 -37.88 18.09
C PHE A 317 -21.70 -39.12 18.34
N GLY A 318 -22.31 -39.67 17.30
CA GLY A 318 -23.15 -40.88 17.41
C GLY A 318 -22.38 -42.07 17.96
N LEU A 319 -21.17 -42.30 17.43
CA LEU A 319 -20.25 -43.34 17.92
C LEU A 319 -19.81 -43.06 19.37
N LEU A 320 -19.48 -41.78 19.67
CA LEU A 320 -19.10 -41.38 21.03
C LEU A 320 -20.21 -41.69 22.06
N VAL A 321 -21.47 -41.37 21.74
CA VAL A 321 -22.61 -41.66 22.62
C VAL A 321 -22.86 -43.18 22.74
N THR A 322 -22.84 -43.91 21.62
CA THR A 322 -23.12 -45.33 21.58
C THR A 322 -22.04 -46.15 22.31
N VAL A 323 -20.79 -45.95 21.93
CA VAL A 323 -19.66 -46.71 22.53
C VAL A 323 -19.41 -46.23 23.96
N GLY A 324 -19.49 -44.91 24.18
CA GLY A 324 -19.32 -44.33 25.50
C GLY A 324 -20.41 -44.81 26.47
N GLY A 325 -21.68 -44.86 26.04
CA GLY A 325 -22.78 -45.44 26.82
C GLY A 325 -22.56 -46.92 27.14
N TYR A 326 -22.07 -47.69 26.19
CA TYR A 326 -21.71 -49.12 26.42
C TYR A 326 -20.57 -49.25 27.46
N LEU A 327 -19.50 -48.44 27.33
CA LEU A 327 -18.39 -48.45 28.27
C LEU A 327 -18.79 -47.94 29.66
N THR A 328 -19.76 -47.01 29.77
CA THR A 328 -20.33 -46.57 31.06
C THR A 328 -21.13 -47.69 31.69
N LYS A 329 -21.94 -48.43 30.89
CA LYS A 329 -22.74 -49.58 31.40
C LYS A 329 -21.84 -50.74 31.85
N SER A 330 -20.70 -50.97 31.20
CA SER A 330 -19.71 -52.01 31.60
C SER A 330 -18.87 -51.60 32.83
N GLY A 331 -18.90 -50.34 33.25
CA GLY A 331 -18.08 -49.83 34.35
C GLY A 331 -16.67 -49.39 33.93
N ASP A 332 -16.33 -49.46 32.64
CA ASP A 332 -15.00 -49.02 32.11
C ASP A 332 -14.75 -47.50 32.21
N ILE A 333 -15.85 -46.70 32.20
CA ILE A 333 -15.80 -45.25 32.37
C ILE A 333 -17.00 -44.80 33.21
N THR A 334 -16.88 -43.62 33.85
CA THR A 334 -17.99 -43.04 34.63
C THR A 334 -18.90 -42.20 33.77
N THR A 335 -20.09 -41.87 34.29
CA THR A 335 -21.06 -40.96 33.65
C THR A 335 -20.42 -39.56 33.45
N GLY A 336 -19.71 -39.05 34.45
CA GLY A 336 -19.00 -37.76 34.35
C GLY A 336 -17.91 -37.74 33.30
N GLN A 337 -17.16 -38.85 33.16
CA GLN A 337 -16.20 -38.98 32.07
C GLN A 337 -16.86 -38.90 30.69
N LEU A 338 -18.00 -39.61 30.50
CA LEU A 338 -18.74 -39.53 29.22
C LEU A 338 -19.25 -38.10 28.97
N VAL A 339 -19.77 -37.41 29.94
CA VAL A 339 -20.24 -36.03 29.83
C VAL A 339 -19.07 -35.09 29.47
N THR A 340 -17.92 -35.25 30.12
CA THR A 340 -16.70 -34.50 29.80
C THR A 340 -16.28 -34.72 28.35
N PHE A 341 -16.27 -35.96 27.85
CA PHE A 341 -15.96 -36.27 26.43
C PHE A 341 -16.89 -35.56 25.47
N LEU A 342 -18.22 -35.58 25.74
CA LEU A 342 -19.20 -34.94 24.90
C LEU A 342 -18.98 -33.41 24.86
N LEU A 343 -18.78 -32.79 26.01
CA LEU A 343 -18.58 -31.34 26.12
C LEU A 343 -17.29 -30.88 25.46
N ILE A 344 -16.17 -31.56 25.69
CA ILE A 344 -14.90 -31.21 25.07
C ILE A 344 -14.97 -31.44 23.55
N SER A 345 -15.64 -32.51 23.08
CA SER A 345 -15.80 -32.75 21.64
C SER A 345 -16.52 -31.62 20.92
N THR A 346 -17.52 -30.98 21.57
CA THR A 346 -18.17 -29.79 20.97
C THR A 346 -17.22 -28.61 20.78
N ARG A 347 -16.32 -28.43 21.75
CA ARG A 347 -15.29 -27.35 21.67
C ARG A 347 -14.26 -27.58 20.57
N MET A 348 -13.96 -28.81 20.21
CA MET A 348 -13.01 -29.14 19.12
C MET A 348 -13.57 -28.83 17.73
N THR A 349 -14.88 -28.68 17.58
CA THR A 349 -15.51 -28.43 16.28
C THR A 349 -15.15 -27.02 15.73
N MET A 350 -15.16 -25.98 16.57
CA MET A 350 -14.86 -24.60 16.13
C MET A 350 -13.45 -24.40 15.58
N PRO A 351 -12.35 -24.86 16.23
CA PRO A 351 -11.00 -24.76 15.67
C PRO A 351 -10.84 -25.39 14.30
N MET A 352 -11.62 -26.41 13.94
CA MET A 352 -11.59 -27.05 12.62
C MET A 352 -12.07 -26.08 11.52
N PHE A 353 -13.13 -25.31 11.79
CA PHE A 353 -13.59 -24.26 10.86
C PHE A 353 -12.58 -23.12 10.75
N ILE A 354 -11.97 -22.73 11.87
CA ILE A 354 -10.94 -21.67 11.91
C ILE A 354 -9.73 -22.06 11.06
N PHE A 355 -9.35 -23.33 11.02
CA PHE A 355 -8.20 -23.78 10.20
C PHE A 355 -8.36 -23.44 8.71
N GLY A 356 -9.56 -23.62 8.14
CA GLY A 356 -9.83 -23.26 6.74
C GLY A 356 -9.74 -21.74 6.51
N MET A 357 -10.21 -20.94 7.45
CA MET A 357 -10.10 -19.47 7.40
C MET A 357 -8.64 -19.01 7.53
N LEU A 358 -7.87 -19.63 8.44
CA LEU A 358 -6.45 -19.35 8.67
C LEU A 358 -5.63 -19.54 7.40
N VAL A 359 -5.81 -20.65 6.67
CA VAL A 359 -5.09 -20.90 5.40
C VAL A 359 -5.37 -19.77 4.39
N ASN A 360 -6.62 -19.35 4.25
CA ASN A 360 -6.99 -18.25 3.35
C ASN A 360 -6.37 -16.91 3.82
N GLN A 361 -6.37 -16.65 5.13
CA GLN A 361 -5.78 -15.44 5.71
C GLN A 361 -4.25 -15.38 5.48
N LEU A 362 -3.55 -16.49 5.70
CA LEU A 362 -2.11 -16.59 5.42
C LEU A 362 -1.78 -16.41 3.92
N GLN A 363 -2.62 -16.97 3.02
CA GLN A 363 -2.43 -16.77 1.57
C GLN A 363 -2.63 -15.30 1.15
N LYS A 364 -3.63 -14.63 1.69
CA LYS A 364 -3.83 -13.19 1.46
C LYS A 364 -2.67 -12.37 2.03
N GLY A 365 -2.25 -12.69 3.25
CA GLY A 365 -1.11 -12.06 3.90
C GLY A 365 0.19 -12.21 3.11
N GLU A 366 0.46 -13.40 2.53
CA GLU A 366 1.62 -13.61 1.66
C GLU A 366 1.55 -12.74 0.40
N ALA A 367 0.38 -12.60 -0.22
CA ALA A 367 0.20 -11.75 -1.39
C ALA A 367 0.42 -10.26 -1.05
N SER A 368 -0.11 -9.80 0.09
CA SER A 368 0.07 -8.43 0.58
C SER A 368 1.52 -8.17 1.02
N ALA A 369 2.17 -9.15 1.70
CA ALA A 369 3.58 -9.06 2.06
C ALA A 369 4.48 -8.85 0.85
N ARG A 370 4.23 -9.57 -0.25
CA ARG A 370 5.00 -9.39 -1.51
C ARG A 370 4.92 -7.96 -2.02
N ARG A 371 3.74 -7.34 -1.99
CA ARG A 371 3.58 -5.96 -2.47
C ARG A 371 4.17 -4.94 -1.53
N VAL A 372 3.96 -5.10 -0.21
CA VAL A 372 4.50 -4.20 0.81
C VAL A 372 6.03 -4.25 0.83
N PHE A 373 6.62 -5.46 0.85
CA PHE A 373 8.08 -5.57 0.85
C PHE A 373 8.72 -5.22 -0.49
N ALA A 374 7.97 -5.30 -1.60
CA ALA A 374 8.43 -4.72 -2.86
C ALA A 374 8.55 -3.19 -2.80
N LEU A 375 7.75 -2.50 -1.95
CA LEU A 375 7.92 -1.08 -1.70
C LEU A 375 9.03 -0.78 -0.69
N VAL A 376 9.12 -1.57 0.38
CA VAL A 376 10.17 -1.41 1.42
C VAL A 376 11.57 -1.61 0.83
N ASP A 377 11.72 -2.55 -0.11
CA ASP A 377 12.98 -2.90 -0.76
C ASP A 377 13.31 -2.02 -1.98
N LEU A 378 12.54 -0.95 -2.24
CA LEU A 378 12.86 -0.01 -3.30
C LEU A 378 14.19 0.69 -2.99
N GLU A 379 15.04 0.73 -4.00
CA GLU A 379 16.31 1.49 -3.98
C GLU A 379 16.27 2.48 -5.15
N PRO A 380 16.46 3.80 -4.92
CA PRO A 380 16.48 4.78 -5.99
C PRO A 380 17.67 4.50 -6.94
N THR A 381 17.44 4.69 -8.24
CA THR A 381 18.50 4.52 -9.26
C THR A 381 19.36 5.77 -9.39
N ILE A 382 18.79 6.93 -9.05
CA ILE A 382 19.50 8.22 -9.05
C ILE A 382 19.87 8.55 -7.61
N THR A 383 21.14 8.30 -7.27
CA THR A 383 21.70 8.54 -5.94
C THR A 383 22.96 9.40 -6.06
N ASP A 384 23.35 10.00 -4.97
CA ASP A 384 24.61 10.71 -4.91
C ASP A 384 25.76 9.72 -4.94
N LYS A 385 26.80 10.03 -5.74
CA LYS A 385 28.04 9.25 -5.74
C LYS A 385 28.74 9.37 -4.38
N PRO A 386 29.50 8.36 -3.95
CA PRO A 386 30.20 8.42 -2.65
C PRO A 386 31.16 9.60 -2.50
N ASP A 387 31.64 10.16 -3.63
CA ASP A 387 32.54 11.29 -3.75
C ASP A 387 31.86 12.56 -4.28
N ALA A 388 30.51 12.58 -4.31
CA ALA A 388 29.75 13.74 -4.74
C ALA A 388 30.06 14.96 -3.85
N LYS A 389 30.26 16.10 -4.53
CA LYS A 389 30.59 17.36 -3.87
C LYS A 389 29.33 18.18 -3.62
N GLU A 390 29.34 18.98 -2.60
CA GLU A 390 28.32 20.02 -2.46
C GLU A 390 28.60 21.15 -3.45
N LEU A 391 27.52 21.70 -4.03
CA LEU A 391 27.61 22.90 -4.86
C LEU A 391 27.93 24.10 -3.98
N GLU A 392 29.13 24.65 -4.15
CA GLU A 392 29.55 25.83 -3.40
C GLU A 392 28.94 27.12 -3.98
N GLY A 393 28.18 27.83 -3.15
CA GLY A 393 27.64 29.16 -3.49
C GLY A 393 26.43 29.12 -4.45
N ALA A 394 26.23 30.24 -5.14
CA ALA A 394 25.13 30.42 -6.08
C ALA A 394 25.38 29.68 -7.41
N ILE A 395 24.32 29.29 -8.12
CA ILE A 395 24.42 28.81 -9.50
C ILE A 395 24.74 30.00 -10.39
N THR A 396 25.92 29.97 -11.00
CA THR A 396 26.42 31.02 -11.88
C THR A 396 26.44 30.62 -13.35
N SER A 397 26.33 29.32 -13.65
CA SER A 397 26.21 28.85 -15.04
C SER A 397 25.52 27.49 -15.09
N VAL A 398 24.78 27.28 -16.17
CA VAL A 398 24.19 26.01 -16.56
C VAL A 398 24.62 25.70 -17.98
N GLU A 399 25.15 24.51 -18.25
CA GLU A 399 25.60 24.12 -19.57
C GLU A 399 25.15 22.70 -19.89
N PHE A 400 24.56 22.52 -21.06
CA PHE A 400 24.29 21.24 -21.68
C PHE A 400 25.33 21.00 -22.74
N ASP A 401 26.06 19.88 -22.65
CA ASP A 401 27.12 19.51 -23.59
C ASP A 401 26.77 18.19 -24.28
N ASN A 402 26.37 18.30 -25.56
CA ASN A 402 26.00 17.19 -26.44
C ASN A 402 25.07 16.15 -25.80
N VAL A 403 24.01 16.61 -25.15
CA VAL A 403 23.10 15.76 -24.36
C VAL A 403 22.15 14.98 -25.25
N HIS A 404 22.17 13.65 -25.10
CA HIS A 404 21.21 12.71 -25.70
C HIS A 404 20.36 12.06 -24.63
N PHE A 405 19.06 11.96 -24.88
CA PHE A 405 18.15 11.38 -23.90
C PHE A 405 16.98 10.64 -24.53
N THR A 406 16.69 9.48 -23.95
CA THR A 406 15.53 8.62 -24.25
C THR A 406 14.87 8.22 -22.94
N TYR A 407 13.55 8.36 -22.82
CA TYR A 407 12.84 7.93 -21.61
C TYR A 407 12.91 6.42 -21.42
N PRO A 408 13.07 5.92 -20.19
CA PRO A 408 13.03 4.49 -19.89
C PRO A 408 11.78 3.83 -20.48
N GLY A 409 11.92 2.66 -21.11
CA GLY A 409 10.82 1.93 -21.73
C GLY A 409 10.36 2.43 -23.10
N THR A 410 11.00 3.46 -23.67
CA THR A 410 10.73 3.93 -25.04
C THR A 410 11.96 3.75 -25.91
N SER A 411 11.78 3.71 -27.25
CA SER A 411 12.88 3.68 -28.23
C SER A 411 13.08 5.02 -28.92
N THR A 412 12.24 6.02 -28.65
CA THR A 412 12.27 7.31 -29.31
C THR A 412 13.26 8.24 -28.61
N LYS A 413 14.28 8.70 -29.32
CA LYS A 413 15.17 9.75 -28.81
C LYS A 413 14.39 11.05 -28.64
N VAL A 414 14.38 11.58 -27.40
CA VAL A 414 13.68 12.82 -27.06
C VAL A 414 14.61 14.02 -27.15
N LEU A 415 15.90 13.83 -26.81
CA LEU A 415 16.94 14.83 -27.06
C LEU A 415 18.05 14.20 -27.90
N ALA A 416 18.51 14.95 -28.92
CA ALA A 416 19.43 14.48 -29.92
C ALA A 416 20.66 15.45 -30.09
N GLY A 417 21.54 15.47 -29.06
CA GLY A 417 22.76 16.28 -29.09
C GLY A 417 22.54 17.76 -28.74
N ILE A 418 21.76 18.00 -27.64
CA ILE A 418 21.49 19.36 -27.17
C ILE A 418 22.74 19.99 -26.55
N SER A 419 23.11 21.18 -27.02
CA SER A 419 24.22 21.96 -26.47
C SER A 419 23.85 23.43 -26.37
N PHE A 420 23.89 23.99 -25.15
CA PHE A 420 23.72 25.41 -24.87
C PHE A 420 24.34 25.77 -23.53
N LYS A 421 24.54 27.05 -23.27
CA LYS A 421 25.06 27.58 -22.00
C LYS A 421 24.31 28.82 -21.59
N VAL A 422 24.03 28.92 -20.30
CA VAL A 422 23.39 30.10 -19.67
C VAL A 422 24.29 30.57 -18.54
N SER A 423 24.62 31.86 -18.55
CA SER A 423 25.45 32.48 -17.50
C SER A 423 24.63 33.15 -16.41
N ALA A 424 25.29 33.57 -15.35
CA ALA A 424 24.63 34.26 -14.24
C ALA A 424 23.86 35.52 -14.71
N GLY A 425 22.61 35.60 -14.30
CA GLY A 425 21.73 36.74 -14.58
C GLY A 425 21.11 36.70 -16.00
N GLU A 426 21.43 35.73 -16.83
CA GLU A 426 20.83 35.58 -18.17
C GLU A 426 19.44 34.92 -18.10
N PHE A 427 18.57 35.35 -18.98
CA PHE A 427 17.27 34.72 -19.22
C PHE A 427 17.30 33.95 -20.54
N LEU A 428 17.22 32.62 -20.44
CA LEU A 428 17.07 31.72 -21.58
C LEU A 428 15.60 31.36 -21.81
N GLY A 429 15.09 31.65 -23.01
CA GLY A 429 13.80 31.16 -23.49
C GLY A 429 13.92 29.87 -24.29
N VAL A 430 13.11 28.86 -23.97
CA VAL A 430 13.06 27.59 -24.71
C VAL A 430 11.69 27.45 -25.36
N MET A 431 11.64 27.35 -26.70
CA MET A 431 10.41 27.18 -27.44
C MET A 431 10.46 25.99 -28.39
N GLY A 432 9.31 25.54 -28.84
CA GLY A 432 9.15 24.41 -29.79
C GLY A 432 7.77 23.79 -29.69
N HIS A 433 7.45 22.91 -30.64
CA HIS A 433 6.19 22.18 -30.64
C HIS A 433 6.06 21.24 -29.43
N THR A 434 4.81 20.83 -29.12
CA THR A 434 4.56 19.79 -28.12
C THR A 434 5.32 18.52 -28.52
N GLY A 435 6.07 17.93 -27.58
CA GLY A 435 6.92 16.77 -27.84
C GLY A 435 8.34 17.09 -28.31
N ALA A 436 8.73 18.36 -28.53
CA ALA A 436 10.07 18.73 -28.96
C ALA A 436 11.20 18.51 -27.89
N GLY A 437 10.85 18.09 -26.67
CA GLY A 437 11.82 17.81 -25.62
C GLY A 437 12.06 18.94 -24.62
N LYS A 438 11.30 20.04 -24.66
CA LYS A 438 11.46 21.22 -23.79
C LYS A 438 11.45 20.90 -22.29
N THR A 439 10.38 20.28 -21.79
CA THR A 439 10.25 19.86 -20.37
C THR A 439 11.32 18.84 -19.99
N THR A 440 11.81 18.05 -20.94
CA THR A 440 12.88 17.07 -20.70
C THR A 440 14.20 17.74 -20.33
N ILE A 441 14.52 18.90 -20.92
CA ILE A 441 15.70 19.72 -20.54
C ILE A 441 15.59 20.06 -19.03
N LEU A 442 14.42 20.54 -18.59
CA LEU A 442 14.21 20.91 -17.18
C LEU A 442 14.29 19.70 -16.25
N LYS A 443 13.73 18.55 -16.66
CA LYS A 443 13.80 17.31 -15.90
C LYS A 443 15.24 16.80 -15.74
N LEU A 444 16.09 16.93 -16.75
CA LEU A 444 17.52 16.59 -16.67
C LEU A 444 18.29 17.57 -15.79
N LEU A 445 17.99 18.88 -15.89
CA LEU A 445 18.60 19.91 -15.07
C LEU A 445 18.31 19.69 -13.57
N MET A 446 17.06 19.31 -13.23
CA MET A 446 16.63 18.97 -11.85
C MET A 446 17.14 17.59 -11.41
N ARG A 447 17.84 16.87 -12.28
CA ARG A 447 18.31 15.50 -12.08
C ARG A 447 17.17 14.57 -11.64
N TYR A 448 15.98 14.70 -12.30
CA TYR A 448 14.90 13.73 -12.22
C TYR A 448 15.15 12.52 -13.12
N TYR A 449 16.00 12.72 -14.12
CA TYR A 449 16.56 11.75 -15.03
C TYR A 449 18.02 12.07 -15.28
N GLU A 450 18.79 11.10 -15.78
CA GLU A 450 20.17 11.27 -16.21
C GLU A 450 20.30 11.01 -17.72
N PRO A 451 21.12 11.80 -18.45
CA PRO A 451 21.32 11.60 -19.87
C PRO A 451 22.09 10.31 -20.14
N GLN A 452 21.82 9.67 -21.29
CA GLN A 452 22.58 8.50 -21.73
C GLN A 452 23.94 8.87 -22.33
N GLU A 453 24.01 10.02 -23.01
CA GLU A 453 25.25 10.57 -23.59
C GLU A 453 25.29 12.08 -23.35
N GLY A 454 26.48 12.64 -23.26
CA GLY A 454 26.69 14.05 -22.95
C GLY A 454 26.63 14.36 -21.45
N LYS A 455 26.64 15.63 -21.09
CA LYS A 455 26.70 16.10 -19.70
C LYS A 455 25.81 17.31 -19.48
N VAL A 456 25.27 17.41 -18.27
CA VAL A 456 24.66 18.62 -17.75
C VAL A 456 25.58 19.19 -16.67
N LEU A 457 26.10 20.40 -16.90
CA LEU A 457 27.05 21.02 -16.01
C LEU A 457 26.38 22.19 -15.24
N VAL A 458 26.65 22.30 -13.98
CA VAL A 458 26.33 23.45 -13.13
C VAL A 458 27.62 24.01 -12.55
N ASN A 459 27.89 25.28 -12.79
CA ASN A 459 29.16 25.91 -12.45
C ASN A 459 30.38 25.16 -13.00
N GLY A 460 30.24 24.52 -14.20
CA GLY A 460 31.29 23.74 -14.83
C GLY A 460 31.50 22.33 -14.26
N VAL A 461 30.72 21.92 -13.27
CA VAL A 461 30.74 20.58 -12.66
C VAL A 461 29.55 19.77 -13.14
N ASP A 462 29.77 18.51 -13.51
CA ASP A 462 28.67 17.60 -13.90
C ASP A 462 27.71 17.43 -12.73
N VAL A 463 26.40 17.58 -12.99
CA VAL A 463 25.36 17.39 -11.97
C VAL A 463 25.38 16.01 -11.31
N GLN A 464 25.95 15.01 -12.00
CA GLN A 464 26.14 13.67 -11.44
C GLN A 464 27.26 13.59 -10.39
N ASP A 465 28.18 14.55 -10.38
CA ASP A 465 29.28 14.65 -9.40
C ASP A 465 28.95 15.59 -8.24
N LEU A 466 27.74 16.18 -8.25
CA LEU A 466 27.20 17.04 -7.19
C LEU A 466 26.12 16.31 -6.38
N THR A 467 25.96 16.71 -5.11
CA THR A 467 24.84 16.19 -4.30
C THR A 467 23.51 16.75 -4.79
N LEU A 468 22.48 15.90 -4.85
CA LEU A 468 21.13 16.26 -5.29
C LEU A 468 20.56 17.43 -4.46
N GLU A 469 20.82 17.42 -3.16
CA GLU A 469 20.34 18.44 -2.24
C GLU A 469 20.94 19.81 -2.58
N SER A 470 22.26 19.90 -2.75
CA SER A 470 22.94 21.17 -3.03
C SER A 470 22.53 21.78 -4.36
N VAL A 471 22.40 20.97 -5.41
CA VAL A 471 21.96 21.41 -6.74
C VAL A 471 20.52 21.94 -6.66
N ARG A 472 19.62 21.17 -6.09
CA ARG A 472 18.20 21.55 -5.96
C ARG A 472 17.99 22.70 -4.98
N ALA A 473 18.86 22.88 -3.99
CA ALA A 473 18.79 24.01 -3.06
C ALA A 473 18.93 25.36 -3.77
N GLY A 474 19.80 25.45 -4.78
CA GLY A 474 20.01 26.67 -5.58
C GLY A 474 18.93 26.97 -6.61
N MET A 475 18.00 26.02 -6.86
CA MET A 475 16.99 26.12 -7.92
C MET A 475 15.60 26.40 -7.36
N GLY A 476 14.84 27.29 -8.01
CA GLY A 476 13.39 27.45 -7.84
C GLY A 476 12.68 26.85 -9.06
N PHE A 477 11.75 25.92 -8.84
CA PHE A 477 11.06 25.24 -9.93
C PHE A 477 9.55 25.50 -9.88
N VAL A 478 8.97 25.84 -11.02
CA VAL A 478 7.54 25.97 -11.23
C VAL A 478 7.14 25.05 -12.38
N SER A 479 6.35 24.03 -12.07
CA SER A 479 5.87 23.03 -13.05
C SER A 479 4.71 23.55 -13.90
N GLN A 480 4.51 22.94 -15.06
CA GLN A 480 3.40 23.21 -15.99
C GLN A 480 2.03 23.08 -15.30
N GLU A 481 1.84 22.04 -14.49
CA GLU A 481 0.65 21.88 -13.65
C GLU A 481 1.04 22.16 -12.18
N PRO A 482 0.71 23.35 -11.65
CA PRO A 482 1.05 23.71 -10.28
C PRO A 482 0.32 22.83 -9.27
N PHE A 483 1.08 22.12 -8.46
CA PHE A 483 0.53 21.27 -7.41
C PHE A 483 0.55 22.00 -6.06
N LEU A 484 -0.61 22.06 -5.41
CA LEU A 484 -0.75 22.55 -4.05
C LEU A 484 -1.18 21.42 -3.13
N PHE A 485 -0.51 21.31 -1.99
CA PHE A 485 -0.86 20.36 -0.95
C PHE A 485 -2.12 20.79 -0.22
N PHE A 486 -2.88 19.82 0.26
CA PHE A 486 -3.99 20.13 1.16
C PHE A 486 -3.45 20.83 2.40
N GLY A 487 -3.91 22.04 2.65
CA GLY A 487 -3.43 22.91 3.74
C GLY A 487 -3.76 24.36 3.47
N SER A 488 -3.20 25.28 4.29
CA SER A 488 -3.36 26.71 4.11
C SER A 488 -2.44 27.26 3.00
N LEU A 489 -2.70 28.48 2.54
CA LEU A 489 -1.80 29.22 1.65
C LEU A 489 -0.41 29.36 2.28
N ARG A 490 -0.34 29.72 3.56
CA ARG A 490 0.92 29.77 4.34
C ARG A 490 1.72 28.49 4.19
N GLN A 491 1.11 27.33 4.49
CA GLN A 491 1.76 26.02 4.41
C GLN A 491 2.23 25.70 3.00
N ASN A 492 1.50 26.15 1.99
CA ASN A 492 1.85 25.91 0.60
C ASN A 492 2.98 26.82 0.10
N VAL A 493 3.03 28.08 0.51
CA VAL A 493 4.11 29.00 0.11
C VAL A 493 5.38 28.70 0.89
N ALA A 494 5.30 28.55 2.22
CA ALA A 494 6.45 28.31 3.08
C ALA A 494 7.06 26.90 2.93
N TYR A 495 6.34 25.97 2.40
CA TYR A 495 6.66 24.53 2.21
C TYR A 495 8.06 24.09 2.67
N ASN A 496 8.13 23.39 3.81
CA ASN A 496 9.39 22.93 4.43
C ASN A 496 10.38 24.05 4.85
N ARG A 497 9.88 25.29 5.11
CA ARG A 497 10.71 26.40 5.57
C ARG A 497 10.02 27.15 6.70
N GLU A 498 10.79 27.52 7.69
CA GLU A 498 10.36 28.52 8.66
C GLU A 498 10.51 29.89 7.99
N SER A 499 9.41 30.60 7.81
CA SER A 499 9.36 31.90 7.16
C SER A 499 8.40 32.82 7.88
N THR A 500 8.75 34.10 7.97
CA THR A 500 7.87 35.10 8.56
C THR A 500 6.74 35.48 7.58
N ASP A 501 5.69 36.09 8.13
CA ASP A 501 4.56 36.57 7.31
C ASP A 501 5.00 37.60 6.28
N GLU A 502 5.96 38.46 6.67
CA GLU A 502 6.54 39.49 5.80
C GLU A 502 7.27 38.82 4.62
N GLU A 503 8.07 37.80 4.84
CA GLU A 503 8.77 37.07 3.76
C GLU A 503 7.80 36.36 2.80
N ILE A 504 6.74 35.75 3.34
CA ILE A 504 5.69 35.11 2.56
C ILE A 504 4.94 36.16 1.73
N MET A 505 4.58 37.29 2.30
CA MET A 505 3.89 38.35 1.59
C MET A 505 4.76 38.99 0.51
N ILE A 506 6.04 39.18 0.73
CA ILE A 506 6.99 39.68 -0.29
C ILE A 506 7.04 38.67 -1.47
N ALA A 507 7.13 37.37 -1.19
CA ALA A 507 7.14 36.36 -2.23
C ALA A 507 5.81 36.31 -3.02
N LEU A 508 4.67 36.50 -2.35
CA LEU A 508 3.35 36.62 -2.96
C LEU A 508 3.21 37.87 -3.82
N GLU A 509 3.77 38.99 -3.38
CA GLU A 509 3.79 40.26 -4.12
C GLU A 509 4.62 40.09 -5.41
N MET A 510 5.82 39.55 -5.31
CA MET A 510 6.67 39.25 -6.47
C MET A 510 5.97 38.32 -7.47
N ALA A 511 5.21 37.34 -6.99
CA ALA A 511 4.43 36.42 -7.81
C ALA A 511 3.09 37.01 -8.29
N GLY A 512 2.78 38.27 -8.01
CA GLY A 512 1.51 38.92 -8.34
C GLY A 512 0.29 38.29 -7.65
N ALA A 513 0.50 37.69 -6.48
CA ALA A 513 -0.54 36.98 -5.75
C ALA A 513 -1.06 37.75 -4.52
N ALA A 514 -0.37 38.78 -4.02
CA ALA A 514 -0.71 39.46 -2.79
C ALA A 514 -2.13 40.08 -2.82
N GLU A 515 -2.56 40.61 -3.97
CA GLU A 515 -3.86 41.22 -4.15
C GLU A 515 -5.01 40.24 -3.86
N PHE A 516 -5.03 39.09 -4.57
CA PHE A 516 -6.10 38.12 -4.34
C PHE A 516 -6.04 37.46 -2.96
N VAL A 517 -4.83 37.33 -2.37
CA VAL A 517 -4.68 36.80 -0.99
C VAL A 517 -5.26 37.77 0.02
N GLY A 518 -5.09 39.11 -0.20
CA GLY A 518 -5.69 40.12 0.63
C GLY A 518 -7.22 40.21 0.57
N GLU A 519 -7.82 39.73 -0.53
CA GLU A 519 -9.27 39.64 -0.70
C GLU A 519 -9.90 38.41 -0.03
N LEU A 520 -9.09 37.42 0.34
CA LEU A 520 -9.58 36.22 1.00
C LEU A 520 -9.89 36.48 2.48
N GLU A 521 -11.01 35.97 2.95
CA GLU A 521 -11.49 36.18 4.34
C GLU A 521 -10.47 35.77 5.39
N ASP A 522 -9.78 34.63 5.20
CA ASP A 522 -8.77 34.08 6.11
C ASP A 522 -7.31 34.43 5.69
N GLY A 523 -7.11 35.23 4.64
CA GLY A 523 -5.78 35.61 4.16
C GLY A 523 -4.85 34.41 3.93
N LEU A 524 -3.67 34.42 4.60
CA LEU A 524 -2.69 33.35 4.53
C LEU A 524 -3.18 32.01 5.11
N GLU A 525 -4.16 32.00 6.00
CA GLU A 525 -4.71 30.79 6.60
C GLU A 525 -5.82 30.14 5.75
N THR A 526 -6.16 30.75 4.62
CA THR A 526 -7.15 30.19 3.70
C THR A 526 -6.76 28.80 3.23
N MET A 527 -7.64 27.82 3.45
CA MET A 527 -7.45 26.42 3.03
C MET A 527 -7.66 26.29 1.52
N VAL A 528 -6.63 25.80 0.81
CA VAL A 528 -6.65 25.71 -0.66
C VAL A 528 -7.45 24.52 -1.21
N GLY A 529 -7.84 23.57 -0.34
CA GLY A 529 -8.51 22.33 -0.74
C GLY A 529 -7.55 21.28 -1.32
N ASP A 530 -8.11 20.14 -1.72
CA ASP A 530 -7.31 19.07 -2.36
C ASP A 530 -6.78 19.56 -3.70
N ARG A 531 -5.47 19.45 -3.92
CA ARG A 531 -4.74 19.94 -5.11
C ARG A 531 -5.05 21.40 -5.48
N GLY A 532 -5.44 22.22 -4.49
CA GLY A 532 -5.78 23.62 -4.73
C GLY A 532 -7.12 23.85 -5.47
N THR A 533 -8.08 22.95 -5.32
CA THR A 533 -9.38 23.00 -6.05
C THR A 533 -10.19 24.26 -5.73
N LYS A 534 -9.95 24.93 -4.61
CA LYS A 534 -10.62 26.19 -4.26
C LYS A 534 -10.03 27.41 -4.96
N LEU A 535 -8.89 27.27 -5.65
CA LEU A 535 -8.24 28.35 -6.38
C LEU A 535 -8.39 28.18 -7.89
N SER A 536 -8.42 29.30 -8.62
CA SER A 536 -8.35 29.27 -10.08
C SER A 536 -6.99 28.76 -10.57
N GLY A 537 -6.88 28.35 -11.83
CA GLY A 537 -5.61 27.90 -12.43
C GLY A 537 -4.50 28.95 -12.30
N GLY A 538 -4.81 30.21 -12.59
CA GLY A 538 -3.87 31.33 -12.44
C GLY A 538 -3.48 31.64 -10.99
N GLN A 539 -4.42 31.49 -10.04
CA GLN A 539 -4.09 31.63 -8.61
C GLN A 539 -3.15 30.53 -8.15
N ARG A 540 -3.39 29.26 -8.56
CA ARG A 540 -2.47 28.15 -8.25
C ARG A 540 -1.08 28.39 -8.80
N ALA A 541 -0.97 28.86 -10.05
CA ALA A 541 0.31 29.15 -10.69
C ALA A 541 1.08 30.24 -9.92
N ARG A 542 0.40 31.31 -9.51
CA ARG A 542 1.01 32.40 -8.70
C ARG A 542 1.47 31.94 -7.32
N VAL A 543 0.69 31.10 -6.64
CA VAL A 543 1.10 30.51 -5.35
C VAL A 543 2.32 29.59 -5.51
N SER A 544 2.35 28.77 -6.59
CA SER A 544 3.51 27.92 -6.89
C SER A 544 4.76 28.75 -7.21
N LEU A 545 4.60 29.87 -7.93
CA LEU A 545 5.69 30.81 -8.20
C LEU A 545 6.18 31.49 -6.91
N ALA A 546 5.27 31.92 -6.02
CA ALA A 546 5.63 32.48 -4.71
C ALA A 546 6.44 31.47 -3.87
N ARG A 547 6.06 30.18 -3.86
CA ARG A 547 6.82 29.09 -3.24
C ARG A 547 8.25 29.01 -3.78
N ALA A 548 8.41 29.09 -5.10
CA ALA A 548 9.71 29.05 -5.75
C ALA A 548 10.55 30.29 -5.41
N LEU A 549 9.94 31.48 -5.38
CA LEU A 549 10.61 32.75 -5.11
C LEU A 549 11.01 32.93 -3.64
N LEU A 550 10.17 32.43 -2.68
CA LEU A 550 10.49 32.45 -1.26
C LEU A 550 11.80 31.72 -0.94
N LYS A 551 12.17 30.78 -1.77
CA LYS A 551 13.44 30.06 -1.68
C LYS A 551 14.65 30.93 -1.99
N LYS A 552 14.46 32.11 -2.57
CA LYS A 552 15.52 33.02 -3.04
C LYS A 552 16.53 32.28 -3.95
N PRO A 553 16.05 31.57 -5.01
CA PRO A 553 16.91 30.73 -5.83
C PRO A 553 17.86 31.57 -6.70
N SER A 554 19.08 31.10 -6.93
CA SER A 554 20.00 31.67 -7.90
C SER A 554 19.63 31.31 -9.35
N LEU A 555 18.93 30.20 -9.55
CA LEU A 555 18.38 29.75 -10.83
C LEU A 555 16.88 29.52 -10.72
N LEU A 556 16.10 30.24 -11.51
CA LEU A 556 14.65 30.05 -11.62
C LEU A 556 14.32 29.24 -12.88
N VAL A 557 13.62 28.13 -12.69
CA VAL A 557 13.23 27.20 -13.76
C VAL A 557 11.71 27.22 -13.89
N LEU A 558 11.21 27.64 -15.05
CA LEU A 558 9.79 27.80 -15.34
C LEU A 558 9.36 26.87 -16.48
N ASP A 559 8.45 25.93 -16.17
CA ASP A 559 7.86 25.03 -17.18
C ASP A 559 6.45 25.49 -17.48
N GLU A 560 6.26 26.29 -18.54
CA GLU A 560 4.96 26.82 -18.99
C GLU A 560 4.14 27.52 -17.87
N ALA A 561 4.83 28.08 -16.87
CA ALA A 561 4.23 28.62 -15.65
C ALA A 561 3.20 29.76 -15.90
N SER A 562 3.27 30.43 -17.06
CA SER A 562 2.39 31.52 -17.46
C SER A 562 1.17 31.07 -18.25
N SER A 563 1.04 29.77 -18.61
CA SER A 563 -0.03 29.28 -19.49
C SER A 563 -1.44 29.54 -18.95
N ALA A 564 -1.60 29.54 -17.62
CA ALA A 564 -2.87 29.80 -16.92
C ALA A 564 -3.06 31.27 -16.50
N LEU A 565 -2.10 32.16 -16.82
CA LEU A 565 -2.16 33.58 -16.47
C LEU A 565 -2.73 34.42 -17.62
N ASP A 566 -3.41 35.51 -17.30
CA ASP A 566 -3.74 36.55 -18.25
C ASP A 566 -2.50 37.41 -18.58
N ALA A 567 -2.52 38.09 -19.70
CA ALA A 567 -1.37 38.85 -20.21
C ALA A 567 -0.96 40.01 -19.28
N GLU A 568 -1.91 40.62 -18.58
CA GLU A 568 -1.64 41.72 -17.67
C GLU A 568 -0.91 41.22 -16.39
N THR A 569 -1.39 40.14 -15.81
CA THR A 569 -0.75 39.48 -14.65
C THR A 569 0.66 38.99 -15.02
N GLU A 570 0.83 38.36 -16.20
CA GLU A 570 2.13 37.91 -16.68
C GLU A 570 3.12 39.07 -16.80
N LYS A 571 2.70 40.18 -17.40
CA LYS A 571 3.52 41.39 -17.52
C LYS A 571 3.92 41.94 -16.15
N ARG A 572 2.98 42.03 -15.21
CA ARG A 572 3.23 42.53 -13.83
C ARG A 572 4.24 41.63 -13.13
N ILE A 573 4.14 40.32 -13.27
CA ILE A 573 5.13 39.39 -12.68
C ILE A 573 6.53 39.62 -13.27
N GLN A 574 6.65 39.80 -14.59
CA GLN A 574 7.92 40.10 -15.23
C GLN A 574 8.52 41.42 -14.74
N GLU A 575 7.69 42.46 -14.64
CA GLU A 575 8.12 43.79 -14.10
C GLU A 575 8.59 43.66 -12.64
N ASN A 576 7.86 42.89 -11.80
CA ASN A 576 8.24 42.66 -10.40
C ASN A 576 9.58 41.91 -10.29
N LEU A 577 9.78 40.88 -11.14
CA LEU A 577 11.02 40.09 -11.17
C LEU A 577 12.24 40.97 -11.60
N ILE A 578 12.04 41.88 -12.54
CA ILE A 578 13.09 42.81 -13.00
C ILE A 578 13.34 43.88 -11.93
N ALA A 579 12.28 44.44 -11.32
CA ALA A 579 12.37 45.50 -10.32
C ALA A 579 13.04 45.04 -9.00
N SER A 580 12.99 43.75 -8.71
CA SER A 580 13.66 43.18 -7.51
C SER A 580 15.19 43.34 -7.52
N GLY A 581 15.80 43.72 -8.65
CA GLY A 581 17.24 43.97 -8.77
C GLY A 581 18.11 42.71 -8.62
N ASP A 582 17.49 41.56 -8.46
CA ASP A 582 18.15 40.26 -8.39
C ASP A 582 18.55 39.84 -9.81
N SER A 583 19.84 39.85 -10.12
CA SER A 583 20.40 39.30 -11.37
C SER A 583 20.30 37.77 -11.35
N ARG A 584 19.05 37.28 -11.28
CA ARG A 584 18.73 35.86 -11.17
C ARG A 584 18.77 35.22 -12.55
N THR A 585 19.49 34.11 -12.66
CA THR A 585 19.45 33.30 -13.87
C THR A 585 18.08 32.67 -14.04
N THR A 586 17.50 32.73 -15.25
CA THR A 586 16.17 32.19 -15.52
C THR A 586 16.20 31.30 -16.76
N ILE A 587 15.60 30.11 -16.67
CA ILE A 587 15.33 29.23 -17.81
C ILE A 587 13.83 29.03 -17.89
N ALA A 588 13.20 29.52 -18.96
CA ALA A 588 11.75 29.39 -19.13
C ALA A 588 11.41 28.61 -20.42
N VAL A 589 10.66 27.54 -20.23
CA VAL A 589 9.94 26.87 -21.32
C VAL A 589 8.61 27.58 -21.51
N ALA A 590 8.34 28.04 -22.73
CA ALA A 590 7.11 28.76 -23.03
C ALA A 590 6.39 28.25 -24.26
N HIS A 591 5.06 28.16 -24.15
CA HIS A 591 4.16 28.03 -25.27
C HIS A 591 3.71 29.42 -25.81
N ARG A 592 3.68 30.43 -24.93
CA ARG A 592 3.42 31.80 -25.31
C ARG A 592 4.75 32.51 -25.56
N LEU A 593 4.95 32.97 -26.79
CA LEU A 593 6.21 33.62 -27.15
C LEU A 593 6.37 35.00 -26.49
N SER A 594 5.27 35.63 -26.04
CA SER A 594 5.29 36.85 -25.19
C SER A 594 6.12 36.68 -23.92
N THR A 595 6.10 35.48 -23.33
CA THR A 595 6.83 35.19 -22.09
C THR A 595 8.35 35.24 -22.25
N ILE A 596 8.86 34.80 -23.40
CA ILE A 596 10.29 34.69 -23.70
C ILE A 596 10.81 35.80 -24.63
N ARG A 597 9.95 36.74 -25.02
CA ARG A 597 10.29 37.83 -25.91
C ARG A 597 11.49 38.66 -25.43
N ASN A 598 11.56 38.87 -24.12
CA ASN A 598 12.60 39.68 -23.48
C ASN A 598 13.81 38.82 -23.04
N ALA A 599 13.90 37.54 -23.45
CA ALA A 599 15.03 36.69 -23.14
C ALA A 599 16.27 37.15 -23.92
N GLU A 600 17.42 37.14 -23.25
CA GLU A 600 18.73 37.43 -23.86
C GLU A 600 19.06 36.43 -24.96
N GLU A 601 18.70 35.18 -24.76
CA GLU A 601 18.78 34.13 -25.77
C GLU A 601 17.48 33.30 -25.81
N ILE A 602 17.06 33.00 -27.03
CA ILE A 602 15.92 32.09 -27.29
C ILE A 602 16.48 30.91 -28.10
N ILE A 603 16.16 29.70 -27.69
CA ILE A 603 16.43 28.48 -28.45
C ILE A 603 15.10 27.89 -28.97
N SER A 604 15.07 27.56 -30.26
CA SER A 604 13.97 26.90 -30.93
C SER A 604 14.28 25.42 -31.12
N MET A 605 13.39 24.55 -30.60
CA MET A 605 13.56 23.09 -30.66
C MET A 605 12.58 22.44 -31.64
N VAL A 606 13.10 21.52 -32.42
CA VAL A 606 12.34 20.64 -33.32
C VAL A 606 12.93 19.24 -33.22
N ASP A 607 12.06 18.24 -32.95
CA ASP A 607 12.40 16.81 -32.88
C ASP A 607 13.65 16.51 -32.02
N GLY A 608 13.73 17.16 -30.86
CA GLY A 608 14.80 16.94 -29.90
C GLY A 608 16.12 17.62 -30.21
N ALA A 609 16.19 18.47 -31.21
CA ALA A 609 17.40 19.24 -31.60
C ALA A 609 17.14 20.75 -31.55
N ILE A 610 18.17 21.54 -31.26
CA ILE A 610 18.15 23.00 -31.38
C ILE A 610 18.36 23.35 -32.84
N VAL A 611 17.36 23.99 -33.47
CA VAL A 611 17.40 24.38 -34.87
C VAL A 611 17.70 25.85 -35.06
N GLU A 612 17.37 26.69 -34.08
CA GLU A 612 17.64 28.13 -34.12
C GLU A 612 18.00 28.63 -32.73
N ARG A 613 18.84 29.61 -32.65
CA ARG A 613 19.21 30.35 -31.45
C ARG A 613 19.50 31.81 -31.74
N GLY A 614 19.11 32.70 -30.83
CA GLY A 614 19.35 34.12 -30.96
C GLY A 614 18.39 34.97 -30.13
N THR A 615 18.44 36.27 -30.29
CA THR A 615 17.47 37.21 -29.68
C THR A 615 16.15 37.20 -30.44
N HIS A 616 15.08 37.71 -29.83
CA HIS A 616 13.76 37.86 -30.45
C HIS A 616 13.87 38.55 -31.86
N GLU A 617 14.52 39.70 -31.91
CA GLU A 617 14.65 40.44 -33.16
C GLU A 617 15.47 39.70 -34.23
N GLY A 618 16.57 39.04 -33.80
CA GLY A 618 17.40 38.26 -34.71
C GLY A 618 16.68 37.06 -35.31
N LEU A 619 15.90 36.35 -34.48
CA LEU A 619 15.12 35.21 -34.93
C LEU A 619 13.92 35.58 -35.82
N LEU A 620 13.30 36.73 -35.59
CA LEU A 620 12.26 37.26 -36.49
C LEU A 620 12.89 37.62 -37.88
N ALA A 621 14.05 38.25 -37.89
CA ALA A 621 14.77 38.60 -39.16
C ALA A 621 15.17 37.37 -39.98
N ASN A 622 15.44 36.22 -39.33
CA ASN A 622 15.80 34.97 -39.99
C ASN A 622 14.64 34.28 -40.71
N ASN A 623 13.40 34.69 -40.47
CA ASN A 623 12.18 34.09 -41.05
C ASN A 623 12.10 32.55 -40.92
N GLY A 624 12.61 32.00 -39.83
CA GLY A 624 12.67 30.56 -39.57
C GLY A 624 11.47 30.03 -38.77
N VAL A 625 11.72 28.98 -37.99
CA VAL A 625 10.70 28.31 -37.16
C VAL A 625 10.12 29.27 -36.10
N TYR A 626 10.98 30.04 -35.45
CA TYR A 626 10.58 31.07 -34.48
C TYR A 626 9.65 32.10 -35.09
N ALA A 627 10.07 32.72 -36.21
CA ALA A 627 9.29 33.75 -36.90
C ALA A 627 7.90 33.21 -37.36
N SER A 628 7.88 31.99 -37.88
CA SER A 628 6.63 31.34 -38.29
C SER A 628 5.69 31.14 -37.13
N GLN A 629 6.17 30.69 -35.97
CA GLN A 629 5.34 30.50 -34.76
C GLN A 629 4.89 31.85 -34.18
N TRP A 630 5.74 32.86 -34.20
CA TRP A 630 5.39 34.23 -33.78
C TRP A 630 4.22 34.79 -34.63
N GLN A 631 4.32 34.69 -35.92
CA GLN A 631 3.25 35.14 -36.85
C GLN A 631 1.93 34.43 -36.63
N ILE A 632 1.97 33.10 -36.32
CA ILE A 632 0.77 32.33 -35.98
C ILE A 632 0.15 32.84 -34.69
N GLN A 633 0.97 33.14 -33.66
CA GLN A 633 0.44 33.58 -32.35
C GLN A 633 -0.03 35.03 -32.34
N THR A 634 0.61 35.93 -33.11
CA THR A 634 0.22 37.35 -33.19
C THR A 634 -0.85 37.61 -34.19
N GLY A 635 -1.15 36.66 -35.10
CA GLY A 635 -2.12 36.83 -36.16
C GLY A 635 -1.60 37.72 -37.31
N GLU A 636 -0.31 38.01 -37.35
CA GLU A 636 0.34 38.81 -38.40
C GLU A 636 0.62 37.94 -39.65
N ARG A 637 -0.43 37.38 -40.27
CA ARG A 637 -0.33 36.67 -41.54
C ARG A 637 -0.82 37.56 -42.69
#